data_82f6d9c2a7fd43cf16217bf9761cd23b
#
_entry.id   82f6d9c2a7fd43cf16217bf9761cd23b
#
_cell.length_a   1.000
_cell.length_b   1.000
_cell.length_c   1.000
_cell.angle_alpha   90.00
_cell.angle_beta   90.00
_cell.angle_gamma   90.00
#
_symmetry.space_group_name_H-M   'P 1'
#
loop_
_entity.id
_entity.type
_entity.pdbx_description
1 polymer ?
#
loop_
_entity_poly.entity_id
_entity_poly.type
_entity_poly.pdbx_seq_one_letter_code
_entity_poly.pdbx_strand_id
1 'polypeptide(L)'
;MHYTRHWLTAMLILILLPALAQRIKTPAGTWKLEAEDPSTTAVARGDEIEIISPAGATLWFEHLMQGNTIIEYDARIVSDSAFLTDKGSPRISDLNCFWMADRCGGYGGKFANNYALRLYYMGYGGNWNTTTRFRRYTGYPPSTDSTWLRPVILREYTDPDHLLQGDHTYHIRLEAIDGRIRYIIDGETLVDYIDPHPLTSGYFGFRTTLAHAVLSNFHYTCSDPDAHGVPLHWIGAPSSGPATFGVPFAPGDTHRRSFVLLTDKGQPLPIDHRPLALWQDGSSKWHTFTTVIPAGTDSCRLLLVSEKESKKYYGKNTVSQTAAPSLPPFSLTLNNTPQPILRSYTERQGQIETVHRYEGKNFILRAYTYRGSNTIKLVHTLLVDSTLNACGLKELSLHFRLPLTGKAHERYVQFDDLRPMSVQPLIARRPIDLDKMDSLTCLMLKNIAQWDDFRLSQLSPNAYSIRKRTTSLSPWIGTKEGHRSQGLVCLGDSSQWTAIQLSDFWQSYPSTLLVQGARGDTTTVTVSLYSPEAEAYSFAHYDTIAHSLDAAYEDVQPGLSTACGIARTSTLFITTGTAHTPRPSALAERLPLLPTADYLHRKRAFGIWSLPTICDRRDSIVETTISDIMAFYEKEIDRHCWYGFFNYGDIMHAYDSSRDEWRYDVGGYAWDNTELASPSMLWYQFLRTGSPSVWRMASAMTRHCSEVDTYHFGPHAGLGSRHNVVHWGCGAKEARISEAWWNRFYYYLTADDRTGDILSEVRDADTLLYHLDPMRLAQPRSFYPCSAPARLRIGPDWMAYASNWYTEWERTGQNRYRDKLLTGMQSIADLPHHFFQGPLALGYNPSSGRISSDQPELQTTNHLMTIMGGFELMNEMMLSPDIHEASPRFFLLWQDYCRQYQDKALQIRHNKFPIPRLHGFAGWMGHKESATKAWDAIMLHRPLDGKSTIWTNDCATWVMDAIFIKETCR
;
A
#
# COMPACT_ATOMS: atom_id res chain seq x y z
N MET A 1 1.66 11.06 -84.88
CA MET A 1 1.37 11.68 -83.57
C MET A 1 0.81 10.66 -82.64
N HIS A 2 1.34 9.42 -82.52
CA HIS A 2 0.84 8.42 -81.60
C HIS A 2 1.95 7.63 -80.90
N TYR A 3 3.22 8.07 -80.99
CA TYR A 3 4.33 7.35 -80.33
C TYR A 3 5.02 8.09 -79.18
N THR A 4 4.59 9.30 -78.85
CA THR A 4 5.22 10.12 -77.80
C THR A 4 4.46 10.12 -76.49
N ARG A 5 3.29 9.45 -76.34
CA ARG A 5 2.49 9.42 -75.11
C ARG A 5 2.80 8.21 -74.23
N HIS A 6 3.42 7.15 -74.68
CA HIS A 6 3.73 5.98 -73.91
C HIS A 6 5.04 6.05 -73.15
N TRP A 7 5.99 6.88 -73.54
CA TRP A 7 7.29 7.03 -72.81
C TRP A 7 7.20 7.97 -71.61
N LEU A 8 6.31 8.92 -71.57
CA LEU A 8 6.09 9.79 -70.38
C LEU A 8 5.28 9.08 -69.30
N THR A 9 4.42 8.11 -69.56
CA THR A 9 3.71 7.33 -68.60
C THR A 9 4.56 6.24 -67.96
N ALA A 10 5.52 5.69 -68.69
CA ALA A 10 6.50 4.75 -68.21
C ALA A 10 7.56 5.44 -67.30
N MET A 11 7.92 6.70 -67.55
CA MET A 11 8.86 7.47 -66.74
C MET A 11 8.25 8.06 -65.48
N LEU A 12 6.90 8.28 -65.45
CA LEU A 12 6.19 8.73 -64.25
C LEU A 12 5.82 7.58 -63.30
N ILE A 13 5.79 6.34 -63.78
CA ILE A 13 5.55 5.14 -62.91
C ILE A 13 6.84 4.69 -62.22
N LEU A 14 8.03 5.09 -62.69
CA LEU A 14 9.30 4.76 -62.05
C LEU A 14 9.69 5.71 -60.89
N ILE A 15 8.93 6.81 -60.67
CA ILE A 15 9.21 7.80 -59.61
C ILE A 15 8.31 7.59 -58.36
N LEU A 16 7.40 6.61 -58.36
CA LEU A 16 6.46 6.33 -57.28
C LEU A 16 6.46 4.87 -56.74
N LEU A 17 7.58 4.19 -56.93
CA LEU A 17 7.80 3.00 -56.11
C LEU A 17 8.37 3.47 -54.76
N PRO A 18 7.64 3.29 -53.62
CA PRO A 18 8.28 3.47 -52.33
C PRO A 18 9.48 2.56 -52.30
N ALA A 19 10.65 3.08 -51.86
CA ALA A 19 11.84 2.27 -51.67
C ALA A 19 11.45 1.03 -50.88
N LEU A 20 11.49 -0.15 -51.50
CA LEU A 20 11.21 -1.41 -50.85
C LEU A 20 12.28 -1.56 -49.77
N ALA A 21 11.87 -1.44 -48.50
CA ALA A 21 12.76 -1.58 -47.38
C ALA A 21 13.49 -2.92 -47.54
N GLN A 22 14.83 -2.90 -47.59
CA GLN A 22 15.63 -4.10 -47.71
C GLN A 22 15.39 -5.01 -46.52
N ARG A 23 14.99 -6.26 -46.75
CA ARG A 23 14.84 -7.28 -45.71
C ARG A 23 16.02 -8.23 -45.76
N ILE A 24 16.59 -8.53 -44.58
CA ILE A 24 17.73 -9.34 -44.35
C ILE A 24 17.32 -10.50 -43.46
N LYS A 25 17.80 -11.70 -43.70
CA LYS A 25 17.51 -12.86 -42.88
C LYS A 25 18.79 -13.36 -42.21
N THR A 26 18.68 -13.63 -40.89
CA THR A 26 19.72 -14.31 -40.09
C THR A 26 19.10 -15.50 -39.39
N PRO A 27 19.86 -16.35 -38.70
CA PRO A 27 19.31 -17.42 -37.88
C PRO A 27 18.39 -16.92 -36.78
N ALA A 28 18.61 -15.71 -36.23
CA ALA A 28 17.76 -15.08 -35.21
C ALA A 28 16.39 -14.62 -35.74
N GLY A 29 16.28 -14.29 -37.03
CA GLY A 29 15.02 -13.83 -37.64
C GLY A 29 15.21 -12.88 -38.83
N THR A 30 14.16 -12.12 -39.12
CA THR A 30 14.11 -11.17 -40.23
C THR A 30 14.38 -9.75 -39.71
N TRP A 31 15.18 -9.02 -40.49
CA TRP A 31 15.54 -7.64 -40.23
C TRP A 31 15.09 -6.72 -41.36
N LYS A 32 14.69 -5.50 -41.02
CA LYS A 32 14.28 -4.46 -41.98
C LYS A 32 15.23 -3.27 -41.91
N LEU A 33 15.90 -2.94 -43.03
CA LEU A 33 16.76 -1.77 -43.10
C LEU A 33 15.94 -0.52 -43.45
N GLU A 34 16.08 0.54 -42.66
CA GLU A 34 15.61 1.89 -42.96
C GLU A 34 16.83 2.81 -43.02
N ALA A 35 17.06 3.42 -44.18
CA ALA A 35 18.22 4.27 -44.43
C ALA A 35 17.80 5.65 -44.97
N GLU A 36 18.60 6.65 -44.65
CA GLU A 36 18.48 8.02 -45.13
C GLU A 36 19.05 8.14 -46.54
N ASP A 37 20.14 7.40 -46.82
CA ASP A 37 20.80 7.35 -48.12
C ASP A 37 20.52 5.98 -48.78
N PRO A 38 20.03 5.97 -50.04
CA PRO A 38 19.72 4.76 -50.77
C PRO A 38 20.96 3.89 -51.14
N SER A 39 22.18 4.42 -51.00
CA SER A 39 23.41 3.65 -51.22
C SER A 39 23.81 2.86 -49.98
N THR A 40 23.10 2.99 -48.86
CA THR A 40 23.31 2.21 -47.65
C THR A 40 23.11 0.72 -47.93
N THR A 41 24.07 -0.10 -47.55
CA THR A 41 23.99 -1.55 -47.70
C THR A 41 24.02 -2.24 -46.34
N ALA A 42 23.23 -3.33 -46.22
CA ALA A 42 23.33 -4.25 -45.08
C ALA A 42 23.34 -5.69 -45.63
N VAL A 43 24.36 -6.43 -45.29
CA VAL A 43 24.59 -7.81 -45.79
C VAL A 43 24.78 -8.77 -44.64
N ALA A 44 23.98 -9.85 -44.63
CA ALA A 44 24.12 -10.91 -43.64
C ALA A 44 25.04 -12.02 -44.14
N ARG A 45 25.97 -12.46 -43.30
CA ARG A 45 26.82 -13.65 -43.49
C ARG A 45 26.71 -14.56 -42.25
N GLY A 46 25.74 -15.49 -42.27
CA GLY A 46 25.39 -16.26 -41.12
C GLY A 46 24.63 -15.42 -40.10
N ASP A 47 25.19 -15.29 -38.91
CA ASP A 47 24.68 -14.46 -37.80
C ASP A 47 25.26 -13.02 -37.78
N GLU A 48 26.29 -12.77 -38.60
CA GLU A 48 26.89 -11.44 -38.74
C GLU A 48 26.13 -10.60 -39.79
N ILE A 49 25.87 -9.35 -39.48
CA ILE A 49 25.31 -8.34 -40.36
C ILE A 49 26.31 -7.17 -40.50
N GLU A 50 26.83 -6.98 -41.67
CA GLU A 50 27.71 -5.86 -42.03
C GLU A 50 26.88 -4.73 -42.62
N ILE A 51 26.99 -3.50 -42.05
CA ILE A 51 26.24 -2.30 -42.45
C ILE A 51 27.23 -1.23 -42.89
N ILE A 52 27.10 -0.74 -44.14
CA ILE A 52 27.89 0.40 -44.66
C ILE A 52 26.90 1.50 -44.99
N SER A 53 26.94 2.62 -44.24
CA SER A 53 25.96 3.68 -44.39
C SER A 53 26.61 5.05 -44.44
N PRO A 54 26.44 5.80 -45.57
CA PRO A 54 26.94 7.15 -45.72
C PRO A 54 26.07 8.21 -45.04
N ALA A 55 24.95 7.80 -44.41
CA ALA A 55 24.04 8.66 -43.66
C ALA A 55 23.42 7.89 -42.50
N GLY A 56 22.28 8.34 -41.94
CA GLY A 56 21.57 7.63 -40.89
C GLY A 56 20.91 6.33 -41.36
N ALA A 57 21.13 5.23 -40.63
CA ALA A 57 20.49 3.95 -40.91
C ALA A 57 20.08 3.24 -39.62
N THR A 58 18.90 2.58 -39.64
CA THR A 58 18.42 1.73 -38.56
C THR A 58 18.05 0.37 -39.13
N LEU A 59 18.60 -0.67 -38.50
CA LEU A 59 18.29 -2.06 -38.78
C LEU A 59 17.31 -2.54 -37.74
N TRP A 60 16.06 -2.74 -38.09
CA TRP A 60 14.98 -3.15 -37.21
C TRP A 60 14.81 -4.67 -37.25
N PHE A 61 14.77 -5.29 -36.07
CA PHE A 61 14.41 -6.72 -35.91
C PHE A 61 12.89 -6.86 -35.97
N GLU A 62 12.35 -7.57 -36.97
CA GLU A 62 10.90 -7.70 -37.24
C GLU A 62 10.22 -8.73 -36.31
N HIS A 63 10.56 -8.75 -35.03
CA HIS A 63 9.92 -9.60 -34.03
C HIS A 63 9.48 -8.76 -32.81
N LEU A 64 8.21 -8.86 -32.45
CA LEU A 64 7.67 -8.19 -31.28
C LEU A 64 8.03 -8.98 -30.02
N MET A 65 8.86 -8.41 -29.17
CA MET A 65 9.22 -8.93 -27.85
C MET A 65 8.15 -8.54 -26.84
N GLN A 66 7.81 -9.43 -25.91
CA GLN A 66 6.75 -9.20 -24.92
C GLN A 66 7.17 -9.72 -23.54
N GLY A 67 6.77 -8.99 -22.47
CA GLY A 67 7.13 -9.28 -21.08
C GLY A 67 8.56 -8.88 -20.75
N ASN A 68 9.14 -9.54 -19.76
CA ASN A 68 10.53 -9.33 -19.36
C ASN A 68 11.46 -9.76 -20.49
N THR A 69 12.21 -8.81 -21.02
CA THR A 69 13.01 -8.98 -22.23
C THR A 69 14.49 -8.75 -21.94
N ILE A 70 15.31 -9.69 -22.40
CA ILE A 70 16.78 -9.58 -22.43
C ILE A 70 17.21 -9.70 -23.88
N ILE A 71 18.08 -8.79 -24.33
CA ILE A 71 18.68 -8.81 -25.67
C ILE A 71 20.19 -8.78 -25.51
N GLU A 72 20.90 -9.67 -26.17
CA GLU A 72 22.36 -9.70 -26.17
C GLU A 72 22.87 -9.77 -27.62
N TYR A 73 23.93 -9.03 -27.88
CA TYR A 73 24.58 -9.00 -29.18
C TYR A 73 26.00 -8.45 -29.07
N ASP A 74 26.82 -8.76 -30.07
CA ASP A 74 28.13 -8.16 -30.27
C ASP A 74 28.07 -7.12 -31.39
N ALA A 75 28.78 -6.00 -31.19
CA ALA A 75 28.82 -4.95 -32.19
C ALA A 75 30.15 -4.21 -32.20
N ARG A 76 30.55 -3.75 -33.39
CA ARG A 76 31.76 -2.95 -33.56
C ARG A 76 31.57 -1.89 -34.65
N ILE A 77 32.32 -0.79 -34.52
CA ILE A 77 32.53 0.21 -35.60
C ILE A 77 33.89 -0.08 -36.21
N VAL A 78 33.89 -0.34 -37.51
CA VAL A 78 35.11 -0.62 -38.28
C VAL A 78 35.82 0.68 -38.61
N SER A 79 37.15 0.69 -38.44
CA SER A 79 38.02 1.81 -38.89
C SER A 79 38.13 1.83 -40.41
N ASP A 80 37.17 2.47 -41.09
CA ASP A 80 37.07 2.48 -42.53
C ASP A 80 37.51 3.83 -43.10
N SER A 81 38.45 3.79 -44.08
CA SER A 81 38.94 4.96 -44.79
C SER A 81 37.88 5.64 -45.68
N ALA A 82 36.75 4.96 -45.94
CA ALA A 82 35.62 5.57 -46.63
C ALA A 82 34.84 6.60 -45.78
N PHE A 83 35.01 6.54 -44.43
CA PHE A 83 34.35 7.42 -43.46
C PHE A 83 35.38 8.15 -42.64
N LEU A 84 35.74 9.37 -43.05
CA LEU A 84 36.75 10.18 -42.39
C LEU A 84 36.11 11.35 -41.59
N THR A 85 36.77 11.73 -40.50
CA THR A 85 36.52 13.00 -39.81
C THR A 85 37.09 14.17 -40.59
N ASP A 86 36.72 15.39 -40.22
CA ASP A 86 37.31 16.63 -40.83
C ASP A 86 38.82 16.69 -40.69
N LYS A 87 39.41 15.88 -39.79
CA LYS A 87 40.85 15.77 -39.56
C LYS A 87 41.51 14.64 -40.34
N GLY A 88 40.76 13.92 -41.17
CA GLY A 88 41.26 12.82 -42.01
C GLY A 88 41.54 11.50 -41.29
N SER A 89 41.11 11.33 -40.06
CA SER A 89 41.13 10.05 -39.37
C SER A 89 39.82 9.27 -39.57
N PRO A 90 39.80 7.92 -39.49
CA PRO A 90 38.56 7.15 -39.57
C PRO A 90 37.56 7.62 -38.50
N ARG A 91 36.30 7.77 -38.94
CA ARG A 91 35.21 8.17 -38.05
C ARG A 91 34.76 6.98 -37.22
N ILE A 92 34.95 7.05 -35.89
CA ILE A 92 34.50 6.06 -34.91
C ILE A 92 33.38 6.72 -34.09
N SER A 93 32.12 6.37 -34.41
CA SER A 93 30.97 7.01 -33.76
C SER A 93 29.68 6.26 -34.06
N ASP A 94 28.69 6.42 -33.18
CA ASP A 94 27.31 6.04 -33.37
C ASP A 94 27.04 4.51 -33.36
N LEU A 95 27.49 3.82 -32.31
CA LEU A 95 27.02 2.46 -31.98
C LEU A 95 25.77 2.56 -31.10
N ASN A 96 24.65 2.84 -31.74
CA ASN A 96 23.41 3.18 -31.07
C ASN A 96 22.41 2.01 -31.13
N CYS A 97 21.50 1.94 -30.13
CA CYS A 97 20.40 0.99 -30.19
C CYS A 97 19.08 1.60 -29.66
N PHE A 98 18.01 1.02 -30.17
CA PHE A 98 16.65 1.18 -29.69
C PHE A 98 16.16 -0.17 -29.16
N TRP A 99 15.43 -0.19 -28.02
CA TRP A 99 14.74 -1.42 -27.61
C TRP A 99 13.40 -1.09 -26.97
N MET A 100 12.52 -2.06 -26.97
CA MET A 100 11.11 -1.91 -26.60
C MET A 100 10.41 -0.80 -27.39
N ALA A 101 10.75 -0.62 -28.68
CA ALA A 101 10.11 0.37 -29.53
C ALA A 101 8.68 -0.05 -29.87
N ASP A 102 7.71 0.85 -29.76
CA ASP A 102 6.28 0.58 -29.99
C ASP A 102 5.95 0.25 -31.45
N ARG A 103 6.89 0.50 -32.40
CA ARG A 103 6.76 0.19 -33.82
C ARG A 103 8.07 -0.28 -34.43
N CYS A 104 7.96 -1.18 -35.39
CA CYS A 104 9.06 -1.68 -36.19
C CYS A 104 9.34 -0.75 -37.39
N GLY A 105 9.96 0.42 -37.15
CA GLY A 105 10.28 1.38 -38.17
C GLY A 105 9.07 2.16 -38.73
N GLY A 106 9.21 2.66 -39.98
CA GLY A 106 8.20 3.46 -40.66
C GLY A 106 8.47 4.96 -40.70
N TYR A 107 9.65 5.37 -40.20
CA TYR A 107 10.03 6.78 -40.11
C TYR A 107 11.24 7.16 -40.98
N GLY A 108 11.77 6.21 -41.78
CA GLY A 108 12.96 6.41 -42.58
C GLY A 108 14.25 6.54 -41.77
N GLY A 109 15.38 6.74 -42.39
CA GLY A 109 16.70 6.75 -41.75
C GLY A 109 16.99 7.95 -40.85
N LYS A 110 16.22 9.04 -40.88
CA LYS A 110 16.51 10.28 -40.13
C LYS A 110 16.33 10.10 -38.63
N PHE A 111 17.35 10.49 -37.84
CA PHE A 111 17.33 10.33 -36.37
C PHE A 111 16.15 11.06 -35.72
N ALA A 112 15.88 12.30 -36.10
CA ALA A 112 14.81 13.09 -35.47
C ALA A 112 13.40 12.51 -35.70
N ASN A 113 13.19 11.75 -36.76
CA ASN A 113 11.88 11.14 -37.04
C ASN A 113 11.54 10.06 -35.99
N ASN A 114 12.56 9.44 -35.35
CA ASN A 114 12.35 8.44 -34.32
C ASN A 114 11.85 9.03 -32.99
N TYR A 115 11.85 10.36 -32.80
CA TYR A 115 11.27 10.98 -31.59
C TYR A 115 9.76 10.73 -31.43
N ALA A 116 9.09 10.36 -32.51
CA ALA A 116 7.68 9.96 -32.47
C ALA A 116 7.42 8.56 -31.93
N LEU A 117 8.48 7.77 -31.68
CA LEU A 117 8.39 6.43 -31.10
C LEU A 117 8.44 6.48 -29.56
N ARG A 118 7.80 5.50 -28.95
CA ARG A 118 8.04 5.16 -27.53
C ARG A 118 9.09 4.07 -27.51
N LEU A 119 10.23 4.34 -26.87
CA LEU A 119 11.35 3.38 -26.82
C LEU A 119 12.39 3.76 -25.77
N TYR A 120 13.31 2.84 -25.48
CA TYR A 120 14.57 3.15 -24.83
C TYR A 120 15.66 3.33 -25.87
N TYR A 121 16.51 4.33 -25.69
CA TYR A 121 17.62 4.66 -26.59
C TYR A 121 18.92 4.72 -25.83
N MET A 122 19.92 4.02 -26.34
CA MET A 122 21.32 4.22 -25.96
C MET A 122 22.12 4.67 -27.17
N GLY A 123 22.75 5.82 -27.03
CA GLY A 123 23.71 6.31 -28.01
C GLY A 123 25.11 6.16 -27.45
N TYR A 124 25.83 5.08 -27.78
CA TYR A 124 27.19 4.84 -27.32
C TYR A 124 28.16 5.45 -28.37
N GLY A 125 29.03 6.33 -27.87
CA GLY A 125 29.94 7.10 -28.76
C GLY A 125 29.22 8.05 -29.72
N GLY A 126 28.06 8.56 -29.35
CA GLY A 126 27.32 9.54 -30.16
C GLY A 126 27.99 10.91 -30.23
N ASN A 127 27.43 11.79 -31.08
CA ASN A 127 27.92 13.16 -31.27
C ASN A 127 29.43 13.23 -31.59
N TRP A 128 29.83 12.52 -32.65
CA TRP A 128 31.23 12.41 -33.07
C TRP A 128 32.16 11.76 -32.02
N ASN A 129 31.66 10.75 -31.36
CA ASN A 129 32.35 10.05 -30.26
C ASN A 129 32.80 10.95 -29.11
N THR A 130 31.90 11.88 -28.70
CA THR A 130 32.14 12.77 -27.57
C THR A 130 31.19 12.50 -26.38
N THR A 131 30.13 11.70 -26.59
CA THR A 131 29.14 11.44 -25.58
C THR A 131 28.56 10.03 -25.70
N THR A 132 28.23 9.47 -24.52
CA THR A 132 27.40 8.26 -24.41
C THR A 132 26.16 8.62 -23.61
N ARG A 133 24.94 8.42 -24.20
CA ARG A 133 23.70 8.97 -23.64
C ARG A 133 22.56 7.94 -23.63
N PHE A 134 21.93 7.81 -22.47
CA PHE A 134 20.68 7.08 -22.34
C PHE A 134 19.48 8.03 -22.29
N ARG A 135 18.42 7.68 -23.05
CA ARG A 135 17.17 8.43 -23.11
C ARG A 135 15.97 7.50 -23.14
N ARG A 136 14.84 7.96 -22.59
CA ARG A 136 13.52 7.39 -22.83
C ARG A 136 12.73 8.29 -23.78
N TYR A 137 12.25 7.73 -24.87
CA TYR A 137 11.37 8.42 -25.82
C TYR A 137 9.91 8.18 -25.42
N THR A 138 9.11 9.23 -25.44
CA THR A 138 7.72 9.23 -24.98
C THR A 138 6.70 9.19 -26.10
N GLY A 139 7.14 9.33 -27.37
CA GLY A 139 6.28 9.22 -28.54
C GLY A 139 5.42 10.46 -28.82
N TYR A 140 5.76 11.61 -28.27
CA TYR A 140 5.02 12.84 -28.56
C TYR A 140 5.24 13.29 -30.02
N PRO A 141 4.16 13.66 -30.75
CA PRO A 141 4.32 14.21 -32.09
C PRO A 141 5.14 15.50 -32.03
N PRO A 142 5.88 15.83 -33.09
CA PRO A 142 6.60 17.09 -33.21
C PRO A 142 5.64 18.27 -33.00
N SER A 143 5.83 19.06 -31.96
CA SER A 143 5.18 20.35 -31.81
C SER A 143 5.98 21.40 -32.61
N THR A 144 5.39 22.53 -32.89
CA THR A 144 6.06 23.64 -33.59
C THR A 144 7.16 24.31 -32.75
N ASP A 145 7.24 23.99 -31.44
CA ASP A 145 8.29 24.47 -30.53
C ASP A 145 9.35 23.39 -30.32
N SER A 146 10.50 23.55 -30.97
CA SER A 146 11.60 22.57 -31.02
C SER A 146 12.32 22.34 -29.67
N THR A 147 12.10 23.18 -28.69
CA THR A 147 12.80 23.08 -27.38
C THR A 147 12.21 21.98 -26.48
N TRP A 148 10.95 21.64 -26.68
CA TRP A 148 10.22 20.64 -25.88
C TRP A 148 10.25 19.21 -26.45
N LEU A 149 10.87 19.02 -27.61
CA LEU A 149 10.77 17.79 -28.42
C LEU A 149 11.91 16.80 -28.23
N ARG A 150 13.01 17.24 -27.66
CA ARG A 150 14.15 16.32 -27.48
C ARG A 150 13.91 15.45 -26.28
N PRO A 151 13.94 14.11 -26.43
CA PRO A 151 13.85 13.20 -25.29
C PRO A 151 14.90 13.56 -24.23
N VAL A 152 14.49 13.58 -22.96
CA VAL A 152 15.35 13.96 -21.85
C VAL A 152 16.54 13.00 -21.76
N ILE A 153 17.74 13.54 -21.51
CA ILE A 153 18.93 12.72 -21.19
C ILE A 153 18.79 12.24 -19.74
N LEU A 154 18.68 10.95 -19.54
CA LEU A 154 18.57 10.35 -18.21
C LEU A 154 19.93 9.96 -17.63
N ARG A 155 20.88 9.61 -18.52
CA ARG A 155 22.30 9.34 -18.17
C ARG A 155 23.19 9.86 -19.28
N GLU A 156 24.35 10.40 -18.91
CA GLU A 156 25.35 10.91 -19.86
C GLU A 156 26.76 10.64 -19.33
N TYR A 157 27.63 10.22 -20.25
CA TYR A 157 29.06 10.04 -20.07
C TYR A 157 29.81 10.82 -21.15
N THR A 158 30.92 11.48 -20.77
CA THR A 158 31.77 12.28 -21.63
C THR A 158 33.25 11.97 -21.46
N ASP A 159 33.56 11.09 -20.50
CA ASP A 159 34.91 10.66 -20.22
C ASP A 159 35.36 9.60 -21.26
N PRO A 160 36.68 9.49 -21.50
CA PRO A 160 37.24 8.59 -22.53
C PRO A 160 36.90 7.11 -22.34
N ASP A 161 36.72 6.65 -21.09
CA ASP A 161 36.50 5.23 -20.78
C ASP A 161 35.10 4.78 -21.26
N HIS A 162 34.19 5.71 -21.49
CA HIS A 162 32.83 5.47 -21.95
C HIS A 162 32.57 5.94 -23.39
N LEU A 163 33.65 6.01 -24.21
CA LEU A 163 33.59 6.33 -25.61
C LEU A 163 34.02 5.15 -26.48
N LEU A 164 33.62 5.13 -27.74
CA LEU A 164 33.93 4.07 -28.69
C LEU A 164 35.43 3.98 -29.02
N GLN A 165 35.91 2.74 -29.11
CA GLN A 165 37.18 2.41 -29.70
C GLN A 165 36.93 1.73 -31.06
N GLY A 166 37.68 2.13 -32.10
CA GLY A 166 37.55 1.52 -33.43
C GLY A 166 38.03 0.06 -33.42
N ASP A 167 37.37 -0.76 -34.19
CA ASP A 167 37.66 -2.18 -34.36
C ASP A 167 37.52 -3.04 -33.09
N HIS A 168 37.16 -2.44 -31.95
CA HIS A 168 36.82 -3.18 -30.75
C HIS A 168 35.42 -3.78 -30.85
N THR A 169 35.29 -5.06 -30.55
CA THR A 169 33.98 -5.74 -30.50
C THR A 169 33.44 -5.66 -29.09
N TYR A 170 32.35 -4.92 -28.93
CA TYR A 170 31.64 -4.76 -27.68
C TYR A 170 30.61 -5.83 -27.50
N HIS A 171 30.55 -6.47 -26.35
CA HIS A 171 29.45 -7.32 -25.94
C HIS A 171 28.40 -6.49 -25.21
N ILE A 172 27.18 -6.39 -25.78
CA ILE A 172 26.11 -5.54 -25.30
C ILE A 172 24.96 -6.41 -24.81
N ARG A 173 24.49 -6.13 -23.58
CA ARG A 173 23.32 -6.73 -22.98
C ARG A 173 22.33 -5.64 -22.57
N LEU A 174 21.10 -5.74 -23.09
CA LEU A 174 19.98 -4.87 -22.78
C LEU A 174 18.96 -5.64 -21.95
N GLU A 175 18.46 -5.01 -20.90
CA GLU A 175 17.42 -5.59 -20.08
C GLU A 175 16.23 -4.64 -19.93
N ALA A 176 15.01 -5.20 -20.01
CA ALA A 176 13.77 -4.57 -19.62
C ALA A 176 13.01 -5.59 -18.77
N ILE A 177 13.28 -5.59 -17.46
CA ILE A 177 12.79 -6.60 -16.51
C ILE A 177 12.01 -5.90 -15.40
N ASP A 178 10.72 -6.19 -15.26
CA ASP A 178 9.85 -5.66 -14.20
C ASP A 178 9.93 -4.12 -14.08
N GLY A 179 10.07 -3.45 -15.24
CA GLY A 179 10.22 -2.00 -15.35
C GLY A 179 11.60 -1.46 -14.99
N ARG A 180 12.57 -2.32 -14.69
CA ARG A 180 13.97 -1.95 -14.52
C ARG A 180 14.69 -2.09 -15.85
N ILE A 181 15.37 -1.04 -16.28
CA ILE A 181 15.99 -0.90 -17.59
C ILE A 181 17.48 -0.84 -17.39
N ARG A 182 18.22 -1.82 -17.94
CA ARG A 182 19.68 -1.83 -17.86
C ARG A 182 20.33 -1.89 -19.24
N TYR A 183 21.43 -1.18 -19.38
CA TYR A 183 22.38 -1.30 -20.49
C TYR A 183 23.73 -1.67 -19.92
N ILE A 184 24.20 -2.84 -20.33
CA ILE A 184 25.45 -3.45 -19.86
C ILE A 184 26.35 -3.62 -21.09
N ILE A 185 27.59 -3.19 -21.01
CA ILE A 185 28.57 -3.30 -22.09
C ILE A 185 29.89 -3.85 -21.53
N ASP A 186 30.41 -4.91 -22.14
CA ASP A 186 31.63 -5.63 -21.68
C ASP A 186 31.62 -5.98 -20.19
N GLY A 187 30.41 -6.25 -19.65
CA GLY A 187 30.19 -6.57 -18.24
C GLY A 187 29.99 -5.35 -17.31
N GLU A 188 30.22 -4.14 -17.81
CA GLU A 188 29.97 -2.90 -17.06
C GLU A 188 28.54 -2.42 -17.24
N THR A 189 27.86 -2.08 -16.13
CA THR A 189 26.50 -1.53 -16.14
C THR A 189 26.54 0.01 -16.27
N LEU A 190 26.29 0.54 -17.46
CA LEU A 190 26.22 1.99 -17.68
C LEU A 190 24.86 2.60 -17.37
N VAL A 191 23.80 1.82 -17.50
CA VAL A 191 22.42 2.26 -17.18
C VAL A 191 21.81 1.25 -16.25
N ASP A 192 21.26 1.77 -15.16
CA ASP A 192 20.35 1.08 -14.26
C ASP A 192 19.24 2.07 -13.91
N TYR A 193 18.08 1.93 -14.55
CA TYR A 193 17.00 2.90 -14.49
C TYR A 193 15.66 2.21 -14.26
N ILE A 194 14.89 2.70 -13.30
CA ILE A 194 13.51 2.27 -13.08
C ILE A 194 12.59 3.20 -13.85
N ASP A 195 11.93 2.66 -14.89
CA ASP A 195 10.96 3.42 -15.65
C ASP A 195 9.64 3.56 -14.89
N PRO A 196 9.16 4.78 -14.63
CA PRO A 196 7.82 5.00 -14.05
C PRO A 196 6.70 4.42 -14.91
N HIS A 197 6.88 4.39 -16.25
CA HIS A 197 5.90 3.88 -17.21
C HIS A 197 6.57 2.88 -18.14
N PRO A 198 6.86 1.66 -17.67
CA PRO A 198 7.69 0.72 -18.40
C PRO A 198 7.05 0.25 -19.69
N LEU A 199 7.89 0.11 -20.71
CA LEU A 199 7.50 -0.50 -21.98
C LEU A 199 7.59 -2.02 -21.82
N THR A 200 6.46 -2.71 -21.85
CA THR A 200 6.34 -4.16 -21.63
C THR A 200 6.30 -4.97 -22.93
N SER A 201 6.33 -4.29 -24.07
CA SER A 201 6.44 -4.93 -25.37
C SER A 201 7.08 -3.97 -26.38
N GLY A 202 7.78 -4.50 -27.36
CA GLY A 202 8.36 -3.65 -28.39
C GLY A 202 9.37 -4.34 -29.28
N TYR A 203 9.94 -3.57 -30.18
CA TYR A 203 10.91 -4.01 -31.19
C TYR A 203 12.31 -3.54 -30.83
N PHE A 204 13.32 -4.25 -31.37
CA PHE A 204 14.74 -3.86 -31.31
C PHE A 204 15.16 -3.20 -32.61
N GLY A 205 16.02 -2.16 -32.50
CA GLY A 205 16.64 -1.51 -33.64
C GLY A 205 18.12 -1.19 -33.37
N PHE A 206 19.00 -1.65 -34.23
CA PHE A 206 20.42 -1.25 -34.25
C PHE A 206 20.59 -0.04 -35.17
N ARG A 207 21.23 1.02 -34.67
CA ARG A 207 21.33 2.28 -35.41
C ARG A 207 22.75 2.80 -35.50
N THR A 208 23.15 3.24 -36.71
CA THR A 208 24.40 3.93 -36.95
C THR A 208 24.22 5.12 -37.89
N THR A 209 25.24 5.94 -38.06
CA THR A 209 25.24 7.12 -38.93
C THR A 209 26.64 7.37 -39.47
N LEU A 210 26.80 7.49 -40.79
CA LEU A 210 28.07 7.77 -41.45
C LEU A 210 29.16 6.84 -40.92
N ALA A 211 28.97 5.54 -41.06
CA ALA A 211 29.79 4.51 -40.43
C ALA A 211 29.73 3.17 -41.17
N HIS A 212 30.80 2.39 -40.96
CA HIS A 212 30.88 0.96 -41.25
C HIS A 212 30.75 0.22 -39.92
N ALA A 213 29.63 -0.49 -39.73
CA ALA A 213 29.29 -1.19 -38.50
C ALA A 213 29.04 -2.67 -38.73
N VAL A 214 29.37 -3.48 -37.75
CA VAL A 214 29.10 -4.94 -37.75
C VAL A 214 28.32 -5.29 -36.49
N LEU A 215 27.23 -6.08 -36.67
CA LEU A 215 26.41 -6.63 -35.59
C LEU A 215 26.45 -8.16 -35.73
N SER A 216 26.68 -8.89 -34.64
CA SER A 216 26.75 -10.36 -34.63
C SER A 216 26.24 -10.94 -33.32
N ASN A 217 26.12 -12.27 -33.23
CA ASN A 217 25.71 -13.00 -32.05
C ASN A 217 24.42 -12.51 -31.41
N PHE A 218 23.46 -12.01 -32.22
CA PHE A 218 22.20 -11.47 -31.72
C PHE A 218 21.30 -12.59 -31.22
N HIS A 219 20.92 -12.51 -29.95
CA HIS A 219 19.91 -13.36 -29.36
C HIS A 219 19.05 -12.58 -28.37
N TYR A 220 17.88 -13.13 -28.04
CA TYR A 220 16.97 -12.52 -27.10
C TYR A 220 16.17 -13.58 -26.35
N THR A 221 15.72 -13.23 -25.13
CA THR A 221 14.77 -14.02 -24.36
C THR A 221 13.62 -13.13 -23.89
N CYS A 222 12.42 -13.70 -23.89
CA CYS A 222 11.24 -13.06 -23.36
C CYS A 222 10.58 -13.97 -22.35
N SER A 223 10.16 -13.44 -21.22
CA SER A 223 9.45 -14.20 -20.19
C SER A 223 8.31 -13.38 -19.59
N ASP A 224 7.20 -14.05 -19.32
CA ASP A 224 6.12 -13.48 -18.52
C ASP A 224 6.23 -14.05 -17.10
N PRO A 225 6.66 -13.23 -16.12
CA PRO A 225 6.81 -13.70 -14.73
C PRO A 225 5.47 -14.11 -14.10
N ASP A 226 4.36 -13.63 -14.65
CA ASP A 226 3.01 -13.89 -14.14
C ASP A 226 2.28 -14.98 -14.96
N ALA A 227 2.94 -15.62 -15.95
CA ALA A 227 2.36 -16.68 -16.79
C ALA A 227 1.75 -17.84 -15.98
N HIS A 228 2.29 -18.10 -14.79
CA HIS A 228 1.80 -19.13 -13.88
C HIS A 228 0.76 -18.62 -12.85
N GLY A 229 0.35 -17.35 -12.94
CA GLY A 229 -0.60 -16.72 -12.04
C GLY A 229 0.04 -16.13 -10.77
N VAL A 230 -0.79 -15.44 -9.97
CA VAL A 230 -0.38 -14.72 -8.77
C VAL A 230 -0.15 -15.68 -7.61
N PRO A 231 1.06 -15.80 -7.06
CA PRO A 231 1.31 -16.62 -5.88
C PRO A 231 0.75 -15.93 -4.62
N LEU A 232 0.03 -16.70 -3.79
CA LEU A 232 -0.58 -16.24 -2.55
C LEU A 232 -0.06 -17.07 -1.39
N HIS A 233 0.48 -16.42 -0.37
CA HIS A 233 1.05 -17.06 0.82
C HIS A 233 0.40 -16.52 2.09
N TRP A 234 0.30 -17.39 3.10
CA TRP A 234 -0.10 -16.97 4.43
C TRP A 234 0.99 -16.09 5.06
N ILE A 235 0.55 -15.02 5.71
CA ILE A 235 1.44 -14.25 6.57
C ILE A 235 1.61 -15.04 7.87
N GLY A 236 2.72 -15.77 8.02
CA GLY A 236 2.95 -16.69 9.12
C GLY A 236 2.47 -18.12 8.85
N ALA A 237 1.94 -18.80 9.85
CA ALA A 237 1.53 -20.19 9.72
C ALA A 237 0.28 -20.36 8.85
N PRO A 238 0.21 -21.42 8.02
CA PRO A 238 -0.98 -21.75 7.24
C PRO A 238 -2.23 -21.85 8.11
N SER A 239 -3.33 -21.29 7.62
CA SER A 239 -4.62 -21.30 8.29
C SER A 239 -5.71 -21.90 7.38
N SER A 240 -6.94 -22.05 7.90
CA SER A 240 -8.08 -22.54 7.14
C SER A 240 -9.35 -21.76 7.50
N GLY A 241 -10.36 -21.87 6.67
CA GLY A 241 -11.62 -21.16 6.81
C GLY A 241 -11.73 -19.91 5.94
N PRO A 242 -12.60 -18.95 6.28
CA PRO A 242 -12.81 -17.76 5.47
C PRO A 242 -11.55 -16.91 5.32
N ALA A 243 -11.24 -16.53 4.08
CA ALA A 243 -10.14 -15.64 3.74
C ALA A 243 -10.58 -14.60 2.71
N THR A 244 -10.25 -13.33 2.98
CA THR A 244 -10.46 -12.22 2.05
C THR A 244 -9.14 -11.50 1.84
N PHE A 245 -8.79 -11.24 0.58
CA PHE A 245 -7.50 -10.64 0.21
C PHE A 245 -7.62 -9.81 -1.06
N GLY A 246 -6.74 -8.83 -1.20
CA GLY A 246 -6.64 -8.00 -2.39
C GLY A 246 -5.42 -8.31 -3.24
N VAL A 247 -5.55 -8.13 -4.55
CA VAL A 247 -4.50 -8.35 -5.55
C VAL A 247 -4.43 -7.15 -6.48
N PRO A 248 -3.25 -6.52 -6.66
CA PRO A 248 -3.07 -5.46 -7.64
C PRO A 248 -2.80 -6.02 -9.04
N PHE A 249 -3.24 -5.28 -10.06
CA PHE A 249 -3.02 -5.59 -11.47
C PHE A 249 -2.54 -4.35 -12.23
N ALA A 250 -1.76 -4.57 -13.29
CA ALA A 250 -1.37 -3.51 -14.22
C ALA A 250 -2.56 -3.09 -15.12
N PRO A 251 -2.50 -1.90 -15.73
CA PRO A 251 -3.52 -1.47 -16.69
C PRO A 251 -3.73 -2.51 -17.79
N GLY A 252 -4.98 -2.86 -18.06
CA GLY A 252 -5.37 -3.83 -19.08
C GLY A 252 -5.33 -5.30 -18.67
N ASP A 253 -4.60 -5.70 -17.62
CA ASP A 253 -4.42 -7.12 -17.23
C ASP A 253 -5.74 -7.87 -17.06
N THR A 254 -6.76 -7.21 -16.52
CA THR A 254 -8.06 -7.86 -16.20
C THR A 254 -9.10 -7.76 -17.30
N HIS A 255 -8.80 -7.11 -18.44
CA HIS A 255 -9.76 -7.00 -19.53
C HIS A 255 -10.14 -8.36 -20.12
N ARG A 256 -11.46 -8.67 -20.10
CA ARG A 256 -12.02 -9.92 -20.62
C ARG A 256 -11.38 -11.18 -20.00
N ARG A 257 -10.89 -11.08 -18.78
CA ARG A 257 -10.34 -12.20 -18.02
C ARG A 257 -11.32 -12.63 -16.93
N SER A 258 -11.24 -13.90 -16.59
CA SER A 258 -11.92 -14.54 -15.44
C SER A 258 -10.85 -14.97 -14.44
N PHE A 259 -11.24 -15.13 -13.20
CA PHE A 259 -10.33 -15.53 -12.13
C PHE A 259 -10.57 -16.98 -11.72
N VAL A 260 -9.49 -17.70 -11.46
CA VAL A 260 -9.53 -19.07 -10.90
C VAL A 260 -8.54 -19.13 -9.75
N LEU A 261 -9.01 -19.46 -8.57
CA LEU A 261 -8.17 -19.68 -7.39
C LEU A 261 -7.89 -21.17 -7.23
N LEU A 262 -6.62 -21.54 -7.15
CA LEU A 262 -6.16 -22.90 -6.95
C LEU A 262 -5.44 -23.04 -5.61
N THR A 263 -5.64 -24.17 -4.93
CA THR A 263 -4.78 -24.56 -3.80
C THR A 263 -3.39 -24.98 -4.31
N ASP A 264 -2.42 -25.15 -3.40
CA ASP A 264 -1.11 -25.74 -3.65
C ASP A 264 -1.18 -27.13 -4.34
N LYS A 265 -2.28 -27.87 -4.15
CA LYS A 265 -2.57 -29.16 -4.76
C LYS A 265 -3.30 -29.05 -6.11
N GLY A 266 -3.50 -27.84 -6.63
CA GLY A 266 -4.18 -27.58 -7.90
C GLY A 266 -5.69 -27.72 -7.86
N GLN A 267 -6.32 -27.79 -6.69
CA GLN A 267 -7.78 -27.86 -6.54
C GLN A 267 -8.38 -26.46 -6.68
N PRO A 268 -9.41 -26.25 -7.54
CA PRO A 268 -10.08 -24.98 -7.67
C PRO A 268 -10.97 -24.67 -6.46
N LEU A 269 -10.88 -23.46 -5.95
CA LEU A 269 -11.71 -22.95 -4.86
C LEU A 269 -12.75 -21.96 -5.40
N PRO A 270 -14.01 -22.06 -4.97
CA PRO A 270 -15.03 -21.06 -5.31
C PRO A 270 -14.64 -19.70 -4.69
N ILE A 271 -14.90 -18.63 -5.41
CA ILE A 271 -14.55 -17.26 -5.01
C ILE A 271 -15.69 -16.28 -5.25
N ASP A 272 -15.92 -15.38 -4.32
CA ASP A 272 -16.54 -14.08 -4.58
C ASP A 272 -15.43 -13.08 -4.89
N HIS A 273 -15.66 -12.16 -5.81
CA HIS A 273 -14.67 -11.15 -6.17
C HIS A 273 -15.32 -9.84 -6.65
N ARG A 274 -14.63 -8.73 -6.46
CA ARG A 274 -15.04 -7.40 -6.93
C ARG A 274 -13.84 -6.46 -7.04
N PRO A 275 -13.90 -5.44 -7.92
CA PRO A 275 -12.88 -4.40 -7.94
C PRO A 275 -12.95 -3.55 -6.65
N LEU A 276 -11.79 -3.14 -6.15
CA LEU A 276 -11.60 -2.16 -5.09
C LEU A 276 -11.17 -0.81 -5.64
N ALA A 277 -10.41 -0.82 -6.72
CA ALA A 277 -9.99 0.35 -7.49
C ALA A 277 -9.86 0.00 -8.96
N LEU A 278 -10.05 0.99 -9.83
CA LEU A 278 -10.03 0.86 -11.28
C LEU A 278 -8.97 1.76 -11.90
N TRP A 279 -8.40 1.32 -13.01
CA TRP A 279 -7.71 2.15 -13.97
C TRP A 279 -8.71 2.89 -14.86
N GLN A 280 -8.30 3.95 -15.54
CA GLN A 280 -9.18 4.73 -16.43
C GLN A 280 -9.73 3.91 -17.59
N ASP A 281 -9.00 2.89 -18.04
CA ASP A 281 -9.44 1.96 -19.07
C ASP A 281 -10.54 0.99 -18.61
N GLY A 282 -10.94 1.07 -17.32
CA GLY A 282 -11.94 0.22 -16.70
C GLY A 282 -11.42 -1.13 -16.22
N SER A 283 -10.13 -1.44 -16.42
CA SER A 283 -9.50 -2.61 -15.82
C SER A 283 -9.29 -2.42 -14.31
N SER A 284 -9.17 -3.51 -13.56
CA SER A 284 -8.98 -3.43 -12.11
C SER A 284 -7.54 -3.03 -11.79
N LYS A 285 -7.38 -1.98 -10.98
CA LYS A 285 -6.11 -1.63 -10.32
C LYS A 285 -5.91 -2.48 -9.07
N TRP A 286 -6.96 -2.62 -8.25
CA TRP A 286 -7.03 -3.53 -7.12
C TRP A 286 -8.30 -4.33 -7.19
N HIS A 287 -8.21 -5.62 -6.92
CA HIS A 287 -9.35 -6.55 -6.93
C HIS A 287 -9.34 -7.41 -5.68
N THR A 288 -10.47 -7.57 -5.02
CA THR A 288 -10.59 -8.43 -3.83
C THR A 288 -11.22 -9.77 -4.17
N PHE A 289 -10.81 -10.77 -3.42
CA PHE A 289 -11.28 -12.13 -3.50
C PHE A 289 -11.64 -12.64 -2.11
N THR A 290 -12.80 -13.31 -1.99
CA THR A 290 -13.23 -13.99 -0.77
C THR A 290 -13.49 -15.45 -1.06
N THR A 291 -12.99 -16.34 -0.22
CA THR A 291 -13.14 -17.78 -0.33
C THR A 291 -13.15 -18.46 1.04
N VAL A 292 -13.36 -19.78 1.06
CA VAL A 292 -13.16 -20.62 2.25
C VAL A 292 -12.03 -21.61 1.95
N ILE A 293 -10.91 -21.44 2.62
CA ILE A 293 -9.71 -22.26 2.44
C ILE A 293 -9.84 -23.58 3.22
N PRO A 294 -9.65 -24.74 2.57
CA PRO A 294 -9.63 -26.05 3.25
C PRO A 294 -8.44 -26.20 4.20
N ALA A 295 -8.60 -27.00 5.26
CA ALA A 295 -7.48 -27.37 6.12
C ALA A 295 -6.36 -28.10 5.34
N GLY A 296 -5.11 -27.81 5.67
CA GLY A 296 -3.93 -28.39 5.00
C GLY A 296 -3.64 -27.81 3.63
N THR A 297 -4.03 -26.54 3.40
CA THR A 297 -3.65 -25.73 2.23
C THR A 297 -2.52 -24.78 2.66
N ASP A 298 -1.32 -25.00 2.14
CA ASP A 298 -0.14 -24.23 2.52
C ASP A 298 -0.02 -22.91 1.75
N SER A 299 -0.51 -22.89 0.50
CA SER A 299 -0.52 -21.68 -0.33
C SER A 299 -1.63 -21.76 -1.37
N CYS A 300 -1.90 -20.65 -2.05
CA CYS A 300 -2.83 -20.61 -3.18
C CYS A 300 -2.19 -19.91 -4.38
N ARG A 301 -2.84 -20.05 -5.53
CA ARG A 301 -2.46 -19.39 -6.77
C ARG A 301 -3.69 -18.85 -7.49
N LEU A 302 -3.70 -17.58 -7.81
CA LEU A 302 -4.77 -16.93 -8.56
C LEU A 302 -4.38 -16.84 -10.03
N LEU A 303 -5.16 -17.48 -10.90
CA LEU A 303 -4.97 -17.44 -12.35
C LEU A 303 -5.89 -16.41 -12.99
N LEU A 304 -5.38 -15.70 -14.00
CA LEU A 304 -6.16 -14.90 -14.94
C LEU A 304 -6.31 -15.69 -16.22
N VAL A 305 -7.51 -16.13 -16.51
CA VAL A 305 -7.82 -17.02 -17.64
C VAL A 305 -8.94 -16.44 -18.51
N SER A 306 -9.15 -17.00 -19.69
CA SER A 306 -10.36 -16.71 -20.46
C SER A 306 -11.61 -17.28 -19.79
N GLU A 307 -12.78 -16.72 -20.07
CA GLU A 307 -14.06 -17.23 -19.57
C GLU A 307 -14.29 -18.72 -19.93
N LYS A 308 -13.84 -19.13 -21.11
CA LYS A 308 -13.92 -20.54 -21.58
C LYS A 308 -13.06 -21.47 -20.72
N GLU A 309 -11.86 -21.05 -20.35
CA GLU A 309 -10.96 -21.81 -19.49
C GLU A 309 -11.46 -21.86 -18.05
N SER A 310 -11.97 -20.75 -17.51
CA SER A 310 -12.57 -20.70 -16.17
C SER A 310 -13.68 -21.76 -16.00
N LYS A 311 -14.54 -21.91 -17.01
CA LYS A 311 -15.62 -22.93 -17.02
C LYS A 311 -15.10 -24.37 -16.94
N LYS A 312 -13.86 -24.66 -17.36
CA LYS A 312 -13.23 -25.99 -17.22
C LYS A 312 -12.87 -26.30 -15.77
N TYR A 313 -12.43 -25.29 -15.01
CA TYR A 313 -12.08 -25.44 -13.60
C TYR A 313 -13.32 -25.59 -12.70
N TYR A 314 -14.31 -24.73 -12.90
CA TYR A 314 -15.44 -24.64 -11.97
C TYR A 314 -16.61 -25.59 -12.29
N GLY A 315 -16.68 -26.28 -13.42
CA GLY A 315 -17.76 -27.21 -13.75
C GLY A 315 -19.19 -26.69 -13.46
N LYS A 316 -20.15 -27.57 -13.31
CA LYS A 316 -21.55 -27.18 -13.00
C LYS A 316 -21.85 -27.05 -11.48
N ASN A 317 -20.98 -27.50 -10.56
CA ASN A 317 -21.31 -27.64 -9.12
C ASN A 317 -20.08 -27.37 -8.21
N THR A 318 -19.51 -26.18 -8.22
CA THR A 318 -18.33 -25.85 -7.37
C THR A 318 -18.69 -25.14 -6.07
N VAL A 319 -19.88 -24.61 -5.91
CA VAL A 319 -20.29 -23.93 -4.65
C VAL A 319 -20.71 -24.99 -3.63
N SER A 320 -20.13 -24.92 -2.42
CA SER A 320 -20.54 -25.79 -1.30
C SER A 320 -22.06 -25.73 -1.10
N GLN A 321 -22.70 -26.92 -1.02
CA GLN A 321 -24.12 -27.02 -0.69
C GLN A 321 -24.42 -26.69 0.80
N THR A 322 -23.37 -26.58 1.64
CA THR A 322 -23.53 -26.26 3.06
C THR A 322 -24.01 -24.81 3.20
N ALA A 323 -25.15 -24.64 3.85
CA ALA A 323 -25.69 -23.30 4.13
C ALA A 323 -24.71 -22.48 5.02
N ALA A 324 -24.72 -21.17 4.84
CA ALA A 324 -23.99 -20.29 5.75
C ALA A 324 -24.60 -20.36 7.17
N PRO A 325 -23.78 -20.25 8.24
CA PRO A 325 -24.27 -20.29 9.60
C PRO A 325 -25.17 -19.07 9.89
N SER A 326 -26.19 -19.26 10.70
CA SER A 326 -27.03 -18.14 11.17
C SER A 326 -26.40 -17.51 12.42
N LEU A 327 -26.41 -16.17 12.48
CA LEU A 327 -25.97 -15.43 13.67
C LEU A 327 -26.87 -15.80 14.87
N PRO A 328 -26.30 -16.17 16.03
CA PRO A 328 -27.07 -16.36 17.24
C PRO A 328 -27.83 -15.08 17.63
N PRO A 329 -28.97 -15.19 18.30
CA PRO A 329 -29.66 -14.04 18.87
C PRO A 329 -28.70 -13.26 19.79
N PHE A 330 -28.61 -11.96 19.56
CA PHE A 330 -27.70 -11.07 20.30
C PHE A 330 -28.38 -9.80 20.76
N SER A 331 -27.80 -9.15 21.77
CA SER A 331 -28.10 -7.80 22.20
C SER A 331 -26.82 -7.09 22.57
N LEU A 332 -26.85 -5.77 22.64
CA LEU A 332 -25.71 -4.91 22.95
C LEU A 332 -26.08 -3.99 24.11
N THR A 333 -25.12 -3.81 25.03
CA THR A 333 -25.23 -2.81 26.12
C THR A 333 -24.05 -1.83 26.05
N LEU A 334 -24.33 -0.59 26.42
CA LEU A 334 -23.37 0.50 26.59
C LEU A 334 -23.67 1.18 27.92
N ASN A 335 -22.69 1.19 28.83
CA ASN A 335 -22.87 1.74 30.19
C ASN A 335 -24.09 1.12 30.90
N ASN A 336 -24.23 -0.20 30.82
CA ASN A 336 -25.38 -1.00 31.34
C ASN A 336 -26.75 -0.64 30.74
N THR A 337 -26.78 0.11 29.64
CA THR A 337 -28.03 0.49 28.95
C THR A 337 -28.14 -0.28 27.64
N PRO A 338 -29.25 -1.01 27.40
CA PRO A 338 -29.49 -1.70 26.14
C PRO A 338 -29.48 -0.72 24.97
N GLN A 339 -28.78 -1.08 23.91
CA GLN A 339 -28.66 -0.31 22.70
C GLN A 339 -29.57 -0.89 21.60
N PRO A 340 -30.63 -0.16 21.18
CA PRO A 340 -31.51 -0.64 20.14
C PRO A 340 -30.82 -0.64 18.76
N ILE A 341 -31.17 -1.66 17.97
CA ILE A 341 -30.86 -1.68 16.55
C ILE A 341 -31.87 -0.75 15.85
N LEU A 342 -31.39 0.35 15.29
CA LEU A 342 -32.23 1.33 14.59
C LEU A 342 -32.42 0.97 13.12
N ARG A 343 -31.44 0.32 12.52
CA ARG A 343 -31.45 -0.11 11.12
C ARG A 343 -30.71 -1.43 10.95
N SER A 344 -31.25 -2.31 10.09
CA SER A 344 -30.54 -3.53 9.69
C SER A 344 -30.83 -3.86 8.25
N TYR A 345 -29.81 -4.30 7.49
CA TYR A 345 -29.94 -4.66 6.09
C TYR A 345 -28.76 -5.52 5.63
N THR A 346 -28.95 -6.23 4.52
CA THR A 346 -27.87 -6.95 3.84
C THR A 346 -27.09 -5.93 3.01
N GLU A 347 -25.84 -5.66 3.41
CA GLU A 347 -24.95 -4.72 2.75
C GLU A 347 -24.33 -5.33 1.48
N ARG A 348 -24.00 -6.64 1.54
CA ARG A 348 -23.45 -7.41 0.41
C ARG A 348 -23.90 -8.86 0.47
N GLN A 349 -24.21 -9.44 -0.69
CA GLN A 349 -24.56 -10.84 -0.84
C GLN A 349 -23.84 -11.44 -2.05
N GLY A 350 -22.88 -12.32 -1.79
CA GLY A 350 -22.15 -13.12 -2.79
C GLY A 350 -22.58 -14.57 -2.81
N GLN A 351 -21.86 -15.38 -3.57
CA GLN A 351 -22.03 -16.84 -3.58
C GLN A 351 -21.43 -17.48 -2.31
N ILE A 352 -20.36 -16.91 -1.79
CA ILE A 352 -19.62 -17.38 -0.61
C ILE A 352 -19.95 -16.53 0.62
N GLU A 353 -19.82 -15.20 0.52
CA GLU A 353 -19.94 -14.27 1.63
C GLU A 353 -21.28 -13.53 1.61
N THR A 354 -21.90 -13.40 2.78
CA THR A 354 -23.00 -12.45 3.00
C THR A 354 -22.61 -11.55 4.16
N VAL A 355 -22.76 -10.24 3.96
CA VAL A 355 -22.49 -9.21 4.97
C VAL A 355 -23.81 -8.57 5.36
N HIS A 356 -24.14 -8.68 6.64
CA HIS A 356 -25.30 -8.02 7.22
C HIS A 356 -24.88 -6.90 8.16
N ARG A 357 -25.44 -5.72 7.98
CA ARG A 357 -25.09 -4.51 8.75
C ARG A 357 -26.25 -4.12 9.66
N TYR A 358 -25.90 -3.84 10.92
CA TYR A 358 -26.77 -3.34 11.98
C TYR A 358 -26.23 -2.00 12.46
N GLU A 359 -27.09 -1.02 12.61
CA GLU A 359 -26.74 0.32 13.06
C GLU A 359 -27.58 0.72 14.26
N GLY A 360 -26.93 1.26 15.29
CA GLY A 360 -27.54 1.94 16.43
C GLY A 360 -27.06 3.38 16.54
N LYS A 361 -27.43 4.06 17.62
CA LYS A 361 -26.97 5.42 17.86
C LYS A 361 -25.44 5.52 18.01
N ASN A 362 -24.86 4.60 18.77
CA ASN A 362 -23.44 4.62 19.15
C ASN A 362 -22.65 3.44 18.58
N PHE A 363 -23.22 2.69 17.62
CA PHE A 363 -22.51 1.56 17.05
C PHE A 363 -22.87 1.25 15.59
N ILE A 364 -21.92 0.61 14.93
CA ILE A 364 -22.11 -0.12 13.68
C ILE A 364 -21.61 -1.55 13.92
N LEU A 365 -22.43 -2.57 13.58
CA LEU A 365 -22.04 -3.96 13.65
C LEU A 365 -22.22 -4.62 12.29
N ARG A 366 -21.17 -5.23 11.76
CA ARG A 366 -21.21 -6.07 10.55
C ARG A 366 -21.05 -7.54 10.92
N ALA A 367 -21.93 -8.38 10.41
CA ALA A 367 -21.86 -9.82 10.52
C ALA A 367 -21.55 -10.42 9.15
N TYR A 368 -20.42 -11.11 9.06
CA TYR A 368 -19.96 -11.82 7.87
C TYR A 368 -20.23 -13.31 8.06
N THR A 369 -21.01 -13.89 7.18
CA THR A 369 -21.30 -15.32 7.15
C THR A 369 -20.82 -15.91 5.83
N TYR A 370 -20.32 -17.15 5.87
CA TYR A 370 -19.65 -17.75 4.73
C TYR A 370 -20.25 -19.12 4.42
N ARG A 371 -20.69 -19.31 3.19
CA ARG A 371 -21.15 -20.61 2.74
C ARG A 371 -19.98 -21.59 2.68
N GLY A 372 -20.14 -22.76 3.28
CA GLY A 372 -19.07 -23.75 3.40
C GLY A 372 -18.15 -23.56 4.60
N SER A 373 -18.49 -22.65 5.52
CA SER A 373 -17.79 -22.46 6.79
C SER A 373 -18.76 -22.38 7.95
N ASN A 374 -18.35 -22.84 9.12
CA ASN A 374 -19.10 -22.74 10.37
C ASN A 374 -18.66 -21.49 11.19
N THR A 375 -17.91 -20.58 10.58
CA THR A 375 -17.40 -19.38 11.25
C THR A 375 -18.18 -18.14 10.80
N ILE A 376 -18.58 -17.33 11.76
CA ILE A 376 -19.12 -15.97 11.59
C ILE A 376 -18.07 -14.99 12.08
N LYS A 377 -17.75 -13.96 11.29
CA LYS A 377 -16.94 -12.82 11.72
C LYS A 377 -17.88 -11.67 12.07
N LEU A 378 -17.70 -11.06 13.23
CA LEU A 378 -18.40 -9.86 13.64
C LEU A 378 -17.40 -8.71 13.77
N VAL A 379 -17.76 -7.56 13.24
CA VAL A 379 -16.96 -6.33 13.35
C VAL A 379 -17.84 -5.27 13.98
N HIS A 380 -17.54 -4.91 15.21
CA HIS A 380 -18.26 -3.91 15.99
C HIS A 380 -17.45 -2.62 16.04
N THR A 381 -18.04 -1.50 15.64
CA THR A 381 -17.48 -0.14 15.76
C THR A 381 -18.28 0.65 16.78
N LEU A 382 -17.64 1.08 17.88
CA LEU A 382 -18.17 2.08 18.81
C LEU A 382 -18.00 3.46 18.20
N LEU A 383 -19.05 4.30 18.35
CA LEU A 383 -19.05 5.72 17.99
C LEU A 383 -19.20 6.58 19.24
N VAL A 384 -18.26 7.44 19.53
CA VAL A 384 -18.26 8.29 20.73
C VAL A 384 -19.02 9.58 20.45
N ASP A 385 -20.28 9.66 20.90
CA ASP A 385 -21.09 10.87 20.81
C ASP A 385 -20.86 11.82 22.00
N SER A 386 -21.51 12.98 21.98
CA SER A 386 -21.40 13.99 23.05
C SER A 386 -21.84 13.46 24.42
N THR A 387 -22.83 12.56 24.46
CA THR A 387 -23.32 11.95 25.71
C THR A 387 -22.25 11.04 26.29
N LEU A 388 -21.68 10.14 25.46
CA LEU A 388 -20.63 9.22 25.90
C LEU A 388 -19.35 9.97 26.27
N ASN A 389 -18.98 10.99 25.47
CA ASN A 389 -17.85 11.86 25.78
C ASN A 389 -17.99 12.53 27.17
N ALA A 390 -19.19 12.92 27.55
CA ALA A 390 -19.45 13.57 28.84
C ALA A 390 -19.52 12.59 30.03
N CYS A 391 -20.11 11.40 29.85
CA CYS A 391 -20.32 10.45 30.95
C CYS A 391 -19.22 9.39 31.12
N GLY A 392 -18.30 9.27 30.18
CA GLY A 392 -17.27 8.26 30.15
C GLY A 392 -17.78 6.88 29.69
N LEU A 393 -16.84 5.94 29.46
CA LEU A 393 -17.13 4.56 29.11
C LEU A 393 -16.95 3.66 30.33
N LYS A 394 -18.03 3.03 30.78
CA LYS A 394 -18.05 2.13 31.94
C LYS A 394 -18.17 0.68 31.53
N GLU A 395 -18.84 0.41 30.41
CA GLU A 395 -19.07 -0.93 29.90
C GLU A 395 -19.47 -0.86 28.44
N LEU A 396 -19.00 -1.84 27.66
CA LEU A 396 -19.46 -2.10 26.29
C LEU A 396 -19.48 -3.61 26.07
N SER A 397 -20.67 -4.19 25.91
CA SER A 397 -20.78 -5.63 25.80
C SER A 397 -21.75 -6.11 24.72
N LEU A 398 -21.40 -7.24 24.12
CA LEU A 398 -22.30 -8.04 23.28
C LEU A 398 -22.74 -9.30 24.05
N HIS A 399 -24.01 -9.59 24.02
CA HIS A 399 -24.62 -10.73 24.71
C HIS A 399 -25.19 -11.69 23.69
N PHE A 400 -24.75 -12.93 23.70
CA PHE A 400 -25.21 -13.99 22.80
C PHE A 400 -25.97 -15.05 23.56
N ARG A 401 -27.16 -15.41 23.10
CA ARG A 401 -27.95 -16.50 23.65
C ARG A 401 -27.69 -17.77 22.86
N LEU A 402 -27.07 -18.76 23.52
CA LEU A 402 -26.62 -20.00 22.90
C LEU A 402 -27.36 -21.19 23.49
N PRO A 403 -27.78 -22.18 22.69
CA PRO A 403 -28.34 -23.44 23.19
C PRO A 403 -27.22 -24.29 23.82
N LEU A 404 -27.57 -24.93 24.98
CA LEU A 404 -26.69 -25.88 25.66
C LEU A 404 -27.57 -27.00 26.22
N THR A 405 -27.89 -27.95 25.37
CA THR A 405 -28.99 -28.93 25.59
C THR A 405 -28.55 -30.31 26.10
N GLY A 406 -27.24 -30.58 26.08
CA GLY A 406 -26.67 -31.83 26.61
C GLY A 406 -26.91 -31.99 28.11
N LYS A 407 -26.72 -33.21 28.63
CA LYS A 407 -26.83 -33.48 30.10
C LYS A 407 -25.81 -32.72 30.90
N ALA A 408 -26.16 -32.27 32.10
CA ALA A 408 -25.30 -31.39 32.90
C ALA A 408 -23.85 -31.93 33.15
N HIS A 409 -23.70 -33.25 33.25
CA HIS A 409 -22.40 -33.89 33.41
C HIS A 409 -21.58 -33.97 32.13
N GLU A 410 -22.18 -33.73 30.97
CA GLU A 410 -21.50 -33.66 29.66
C GLU A 410 -21.14 -32.22 29.29
N ARG A 411 -21.76 -31.23 29.92
CA ARG A 411 -21.54 -29.80 29.63
C ARG A 411 -20.23 -29.31 30.18
N TYR A 412 -19.58 -28.46 29.37
CA TYR A 412 -18.32 -27.84 29.77
C TYR A 412 -18.20 -26.40 29.30
N VAL A 413 -17.35 -25.65 29.99
CA VAL A 413 -16.83 -24.34 29.56
C VAL A 413 -15.30 -24.41 29.55
N GLN A 414 -14.70 -23.98 28.48
CA GLN A 414 -13.27 -23.94 28.29
C GLN A 414 -12.86 -22.51 27.88
N PHE A 415 -11.79 -21.99 28.50
CA PHE A 415 -11.15 -20.74 28.06
C PHE A 415 -9.78 -21.05 27.49
N ASP A 416 -9.44 -20.41 26.36
CA ASP A 416 -8.20 -20.62 25.61
C ASP A 416 -7.90 -22.13 25.41
N ASP A 417 -6.65 -22.55 25.46
CA ASP A 417 -6.23 -23.96 25.35
C ASP A 417 -6.19 -24.69 26.72
N LEU A 418 -6.93 -24.17 27.70
CA LEU A 418 -6.99 -24.75 29.00
C LEU A 418 -7.90 -25.99 29.05
N ARG A 419 -7.77 -26.79 30.09
CA ARG A 419 -8.67 -27.93 30.27
C ARG A 419 -10.11 -27.44 30.45
N PRO A 420 -11.08 -28.09 29.77
CA PRO A 420 -12.49 -27.79 29.98
C PRO A 420 -12.91 -27.94 31.45
N MET A 421 -13.70 -27.02 31.93
CA MET A 421 -14.31 -27.05 33.28
C MET A 421 -15.72 -27.61 33.13
N SER A 422 -16.00 -28.73 33.79
CA SER A 422 -17.33 -29.36 33.80
C SER A 422 -18.33 -28.52 34.57
N VAL A 423 -19.56 -28.43 34.04
CA VAL A 423 -20.70 -27.80 34.71
C VAL A 423 -21.09 -28.63 35.95
N GLN A 424 -21.15 -29.94 35.79
CA GLN A 424 -21.35 -30.85 36.94
C GLN A 424 -20.03 -31.53 37.29
N PRO A 425 -19.51 -31.39 38.56
CA PRO A 425 -18.29 -32.06 38.96
C PRO A 425 -18.38 -33.58 38.82
N LEU A 426 -17.29 -34.17 38.37
CA LEU A 426 -17.17 -35.63 38.35
C LEU A 426 -16.88 -36.11 39.75
N ILE A 427 -17.77 -36.94 40.33
CA ILE A 427 -17.60 -37.60 41.61
C ILE A 427 -17.03 -39.03 41.52
N ALA A 428 -16.85 -39.51 40.27
CA ALA A 428 -16.23 -40.80 39.98
C ALA A 428 -15.35 -40.70 38.75
N ARG A 429 -14.53 -41.74 38.45
CA ARG A 429 -13.66 -41.79 37.27
C ARG A 429 -14.42 -41.78 35.92
N ARG A 430 -15.74 -42.01 35.96
CA ARG A 430 -16.65 -42.00 34.81
C ARG A 430 -17.75 -40.99 35.03
N PRO A 431 -18.27 -40.34 33.96
CA PRO A 431 -19.46 -39.51 34.08
C PRO A 431 -20.64 -40.33 34.68
N ILE A 432 -21.42 -39.68 35.54
CA ILE A 432 -22.57 -40.28 36.17
C ILE A 432 -23.79 -39.94 35.33
N ASP A 433 -24.50 -40.96 34.85
CA ASP A 433 -25.76 -40.86 34.17
C ASP A 433 -26.91 -41.00 35.19
N LEU A 434 -27.49 -39.87 35.59
CA LEU A 434 -28.56 -39.85 36.58
C LEU A 434 -29.79 -40.66 36.18
N ASP A 435 -30.07 -40.84 34.90
CA ASP A 435 -31.20 -41.59 34.38
C ASP A 435 -31.08 -43.11 34.64
N LYS A 436 -29.86 -43.58 34.95
CA LYS A 436 -29.51 -44.96 35.26
C LYS A 436 -29.32 -45.27 36.76
N MET A 437 -29.53 -44.27 37.59
CA MET A 437 -29.34 -44.40 39.06
C MET A 437 -30.64 -44.59 39.78
N ASP A 438 -30.57 -45.22 40.95
CA ASP A 438 -31.73 -45.32 41.85
C ASP A 438 -32.11 -43.96 42.43
N SER A 439 -33.36 -43.85 42.91
CA SER A 439 -33.92 -42.58 43.39
C SER A 439 -33.15 -41.95 44.55
N LEU A 440 -32.58 -42.75 45.44
CA LEU A 440 -31.79 -42.24 46.59
C LEU A 440 -30.44 -41.65 46.10
N THR A 441 -29.76 -42.39 45.25
CA THR A 441 -28.52 -41.91 44.60
C THR A 441 -28.78 -40.66 43.79
N CYS A 442 -29.88 -40.60 43.01
CA CYS A 442 -30.25 -39.37 42.28
C CYS A 442 -30.50 -38.19 43.24
N LEU A 443 -31.17 -38.40 44.37
CA LEU A 443 -31.40 -37.35 45.35
C LEU A 443 -30.07 -36.86 46.00
N MET A 444 -29.19 -37.78 46.32
CA MET A 444 -27.85 -37.43 46.85
C MET A 444 -27.04 -36.64 45.82
N LEU A 445 -27.06 -37.06 44.56
CA LEU A 445 -26.30 -36.39 43.48
C LEU A 445 -26.92 -35.04 43.06
N LYS A 446 -28.23 -34.85 43.21
CA LYS A 446 -28.89 -33.53 42.99
C LYS A 446 -28.41 -32.47 43.98
N ASN A 447 -27.86 -32.85 45.09
CA ASN A 447 -27.28 -31.95 46.12
C ASN A 447 -25.81 -31.60 45.85
N ILE A 448 -25.19 -32.17 44.81
CA ILE A 448 -23.83 -31.79 44.44
C ILE A 448 -23.87 -30.40 43.79
N ALA A 449 -22.96 -29.54 44.21
CA ALA A 449 -22.81 -28.23 43.63
C ALA A 449 -22.53 -28.32 42.12
N GLN A 450 -23.36 -27.64 41.34
CA GLN A 450 -23.16 -27.48 39.88
C GLN A 450 -22.71 -26.05 39.59
N TRP A 451 -21.74 -25.91 38.70
CA TRP A 451 -21.22 -24.61 38.29
C TRP A 451 -22.11 -24.00 37.23
N ASP A 452 -22.51 -22.76 37.44
CA ASP A 452 -23.49 -22.08 36.54
C ASP A 452 -22.86 -20.94 35.77
N ASP A 453 -21.98 -20.17 36.40
CA ASP A 453 -21.32 -19.06 35.79
C ASP A 453 -19.81 -19.24 35.78
N PHE A 454 -19.18 -18.81 34.63
CA PHE A 454 -17.74 -18.87 34.40
C PHE A 454 -17.29 -17.56 33.81
N ARG A 455 -16.15 -17.06 34.25
CA ARG A 455 -15.62 -15.75 33.78
C ARG A 455 -14.11 -15.79 33.58
N LEU A 456 -13.68 -15.21 32.45
CA LEU A 456 -12.30 -14.85 32.15
C LEU A 456 -12.22 -13.32 32.08
N SER A 457 -11.38 -12.69 32.90
CA SER A 457 -11.17 -11.24 32.89
C SER A 457 -9.69 -10.92 32.69
N GLN A 458 -9.40 -10.04 31.71
CA GLN A 458 -8.10 -9.44 31.43
C GLN A 458 -8.23 -7.94 31.71
N LEU A 459 -7.89 -7.50 32.93
CA LEU A 459 -8.06 -6.11 33.38
C LEU A 459 -6.77 -5.29 33.30
N SER A 460 -5.66 -5.95 32.96
CA SER A 460 -4.36 -5.31 32.69
C SER A 460 -3.65 -6.04 31.55
N PRO A 461 -2.62 -5.45 30.94
CA PRO A 461 -1.96 -6.07 29.78
C PRO A 461 -1.26 -7.38 30.10
N ASN A 462 -0.94 -7.64 31.37
CA ASN A 462 -0.09 -8.76 31.77
C ASN A 462 -0.72 -9.66 32.86
N ALA A 463 -2.03 -9.55 33.11
CA ALA A 463 -2.69 -10.40 34.08
C ALA A 463 -4.14 -10.72 33.73
N TYR A 464 -4.47 -12.00 33.61
CA TYR A 464 -5.84 -12.48 33.54
C TYR A 464 -6.21 -13.36 34.69
N SER A 465 -7.51 -13.45 35.02
CA SER A 465 -8.04 -14.40 35.98
C SER A 465 -9.25 -15.16 35.43
N ILE A 466 -9.33 -16.46 35.80
CA ILE A 466 -10.51 -17.29 35.49
C ILE A 466 -11.18 -17.64 36.80
N ARG A 467 -12.48 -17.39 36.87
CA ARG A 467 -13.33 -17.61 38.05
C ARG A 467 -14.62 -18.34 37.65
N LYS A 468 -15.23 -19.06 38.64
CA LYS A 468 -16.54 -19.70 38.47
C LYS A 468 -17.36 -19.59 39.73
N ARG A 469 -18.69 -19.75 39.63
CA ARG A 469 -19.61 -19.77 40.76
C ARG A 469 -20.81 -20.65 40.51
N THR A 470 -21.51 -21.06 41.56
CA THR A 470 -22.64 -22.00 41.48
C THR A 470 -23.97 -21.32 41.16
N THR A 471 -24.14 -20.07 41.55
CA THR A 471 -25.33 -19.24 41.26
C THR A 471 -24.93 -17.79 41.13
N SER A 472 -25.80 -16.95 40.56
CA SER A 472 -25.57 -15.51 40.45
C SER A 472 -25.41 -14.81 41.84
N LEU A 473 -25.85 -15.42 42.92
CA LEU A 473 -25.74 -14.91 44.28
C LEU A 473 -24.53 -15.48 45.04
N SER A 474 -23.86 -16.50 44.51
CA SER A 474 -22.68 -17.11 45.13
C SER A 474 -21.42 -16.29 44.89
N PRO A 475 -20.43 -16.31 45.80
CA PRO A 475 -19.14 -15.69 45.56
C PRO A 475 -18.41 -16.37 44.39
N TRP A 476 -17.54 -15.61 43.72
CA TRP A 476 -16.66 -16.12 42.69
C TRP A 476 -15.49 -16.90 43.32
N ILE A 477 -15.20 -18.06 42.76
CA ILE A 477 -14.07 -18.90 43.15
C ILE A 477 -13.03 -18.86 42.04
N GLY A 478 -11.80 -18.47 42.37
CA GLY A 478 -10.67 -18.47 41.47
C GLY A 478 -10.27 -19.89 41.06
N THR A 479 -10.02 -20.10 39.76
CA THR A 479 -9.59 -21.39 39.23
C THR A 479 -8.22 -21.34 38.62
N LYS A 480 -7.88 -20.22 37.94
CA LYS A 480 -6.58 -20.01 37.29
C LYS A 480 -6.31 -18.52 37.13
N GLU A 481 -5.04 -18.19 37.12
CA GLU A 481 -4.49 -16.89 36.76
C GLU A 481 -3.36 -17.08 35.76
N GLY A 482 -3.05 -16.07 34.96
CA GLY A 482 -1.97 -16.10 34.00
C GLY A 482 -1.68 -14.71 33.39
N HIS A 483 -0.77 -14.67 32.44
CA HIS A 483 -0.26 -13.42 31.85
C HIS A 483 -1.22 -12.81 30.83
N ARG A 484 -1.35 -13.41 29.65
CA ARG A 484 -2.07 -12.88 28.48
C ARG A 484 -2.97 -13.96 27.94
N SER A 485 -4.27 -13.73 27.94
CA SER A 485 -5.28 -14.63 27.36
C SER A 485 -5.50 -14.30 25.89
N GLN A 486 -5.78 -15.33 25.08
CA GLN A 486 -6.15 -15.16 23.68
C GLN A 486 -7.62 -14.79 23.49
N GLY A 487 -8.40 -14.73 24.56
CA GLY A 487 -9.79 -14.29 24.53
C GLY A 487 -10.75 -15.26 23.86
N LEU A 488 -10.51 -16.57 24.01
CA LEU A 488 -11.39 -17.63 23.52
C LEU A 488 -12.23 -18.22 24.64
N VAL A 489 -13.53 -18.35 24.41
CA VAL A 489 -14.41 -19.20 25.19
C VAL A 489 -15.06 -20.24 24.29
N CYS A 490 -14.99 -21.51 24.68
CA CYS A 490 -15.70 -22.62 24.05
C CYS A 490 -16.60 -23.28 25.06
N LEU A 491 -17.87 -23.44 24.71
CA LEU A 491 -18.85 -24.16 25.52
C LEU A 491 -19.57 -25.20 24.68
N GLY A 492 -19.93 -26.31 25.29
CA GLY A 492 -20.56 -27.40 24.57
C GLY A 492 -20.88 -28.58 25.45
N ASP A 493 -21.28 -29.66 24.79
CA ASP A 493 -21.63 -30.95 25.38
C ASP A 493 -21.03 -32.09 24.56
N SER A 494 -21.56 -33.34 24.75
CA SER A 494 -21.10 -34.51 24.01
C SER A 494 -21.49 -34.51 22.51
N SER A 495 -22.36 -33.60 22.06
CA SER A 495 -22.88 -33.55 20.69
C SER A 495 -22.36 -32.39 19.86
N GLN A 496 -22.25 -31.22 20.45
CA GLN A 496 -21.90 -29.97 19.76
C GLN A 496 -21.14 -28.98 20.67
N TRP A 497 -20.51 -28.00 20.04
CA TRP A 497 -19.85 -26.91 20.73
C TRP A 497 -19.98 -25.59 19.97
N THR A 498 -19.92 -24.49 20.69
CA THR A 498 -19.81 -23.13 20.15
C THR A 498 -18.62 -22.44 20.80
N ALA A 499 -17.79 -21.83 20.00
CA ALA A 499 -16.66 -21.03 20.44
C ALA A 499 -16.82 -19.58 20.02
N ILE A 500 -16.50 -18.65 20.92
CA ILE A 500 -16.46 -17.21 20.65
C ILE A 500 -15.06 -16.72 21.01
N GLN A 501 -14.41 -16.02 20.11
CA GLN A 501 -13.12 -15.39 20.32
C GLN A 501 -13.20 -13.88 20.04
N LEU A 502 -12.70 -13.07 20.95
CA LEU A 502 -12.44 -11.65 20.74
C LEU A 502 -10.98 -11.48 20.29
N SER A 503 -10.79 -10.93 19.10
CA SER A 503 -9.42 -10.59 18.62
C SER A 503 -8.81 -9.51 19.48
N ASP A 504 -7.48 -9.53 19.59
CA ASP A 504 -6.71 -8.56 20.39
C ASP A 504 -7.19 -8.41 21.84
N PHE A 505 -7.63 -9.54 22.44
CA PHE A 505 -8.30 -9.56 23.75
C PHE A 505 -7.46 -8.94 24.87
N TRP A 506 -6.20 -9.38 25.01
CA TRP A 506 -5.30 -8.84 26.02
C TRP A 506 -4.70 -7.50 25.64
N GLN A 507 -4.49 -7.26 24.32
CA GLN A 507 -3.96 -6.00 23.82
C GLN A 507 -4.96 -4.85 24.03
N SER A 508 -6.24 -5.13 23.85
CA SER A 508 -7.33 -4.14 24.00
C SER A 508 -7.99 -4.18 25.38
N TYR A 509 -7.24 -4.60 26.42
CA TYR A 509 -7.78 -4.60 27.77
C TYR A 509 -8.41 -3.23 28.14
N PRO A 510 -9.37 -3.18 29.07
CA PRO A 510 -9.93 -4.25 29.89
C PRO A 510 -11.04 -5.02 29.14
N SER A 511 -10.90 -6.34 29.06
CA SER A 511 -11.87 -7.19 28.37
C SER A 511 -12.31 -8.35 29.26
N THR A 512 -13.54 -8.84 29.06
CA THR A 512 -14.09 -9.96 29.83
C THR A 512 -14.93 -10.89 28.95
N LEU A 513 -14.81 -12.20 29.15
CA LEU A 513 -15.70 -13.22 28.64
C LEU A 513 -16.46 -13.84 29.82
N LEU A 514 -17.79 -13.74 29.81
CA LEU A 514 -18.65 -14.22 30.87
C LEU A 514 -19.68 -15.20 30.32
N VAL A 515 -19.72 -16.43 30.85
CA VAL A 515 -20.74 -17.44 30.58
C VAL A 515 -21.68 -17.51 31.76
N GLN A 516 -22.99 -17.36 31.54
CA GLN A 516 -23.99 -17.36 32.58
C GLN A 516 -25.12 -18.36 32.28
N GLY A 517 -25.57 -19.11 33.29
CA GLY A 517 -26.67 -20.05 33.16
C GLY A 517 -26.27 -21.36 32.46
N ALA A 518 -25.05 -21.83 32.62
CA ALA A 518 -24.54 -23.06 31.98
C ALA A 518 -25.30 -24.33 32.38
N ARG A 519 -26.04 -24.30 33.50
CA ARG A 519 -26.95 -25.39 33.93
C ARG A 519 -28.25 -25.43 33.14
N GLY A 520 -28.70 -24.30 32.59
CA GLY A 520 -29.94 -24.21 31.84
C GLY A 520 -29.74 -24.66 30.39
N ASP A 521 -30.84 -24.88 29.64
CA ASP A 521 -30.81 -25.27 28.22
C ASP A 521 -30.48 -24.13 27.28
N THR A 522 -30.41 -22.93 27.81
CA THR A 522 -29.92 -21.71 27.15
C THR A 522 -28.95 -21.00 28.06
N THR A 523 -27.77 -20.73 27.56
CA THR A 523 -26.74 -19.97 28.25
C THR A 523 -26.52 -18.63 27.60
N THR A 524 -26.12 -17.63 28.36
CA THR A 524 -25.73 -16.33 27.82
C THR A 524 -24.21 -16.22 27.88
N VAL A 525 -23.61 -15.94 26.74
CA VAL A 525 -22.19 -15.55 26.64
C VAL A 525 -22.12 -14.06 26.42
N THR A 526 -21.52 -13.35 27.37
CA THR A 526 -21.25 -11.92 27.30
C THR A 526 -19.81 -11.70 26.93
N VAL A 527 -19.57 -10.98 25.84
CA VAL A 527 -18.24 -10.50 25.43
C VAL A 527 -18.18 -9.02 25.74
N SER A 528 -17.49 -8.65 26.80
CA SER A 528 -17.27 -7.26 27.15
C SER A 528 -16.04 -6.76 26.43
N LEU A 529 -16.25 -5.90 25.45
CA LEU A 529 -15.19 -5.21 24.71
C LEU A 529 -14.50 -4.18 25.60
N TYR A 530 -15.27 -3.57 26.52
CA TYR A 530 -14.78 -2.83 27.66
C TYR A 530 -15.46 -3.41 28.92
N SER A 531 -14.64 -3.93 29.82
CA SER A 531 -15.13 -4.70 30.98
C SER A 531 -15.79 -3.83 32.02
N PRO A 532 -16.99 -4.21 32.52
CA PRO A 532 -17.62 -3.53 33.66
C PRO A 532 -16.86 -3.72 34.99
N GLU A 533 -15.86 -4.58 35.06
CA GLU A 533 -15.02 -4.79 36.23
C GLU A 533 -13.87 -3.77 36.30
N ALA A 534 -13.62 -3.04 35.21
CA ALA A 534 -12.61 -1.99 35.18
C ALA A 534 -13.15 -0.64 35.65
N GLU A 535 -12.23 0.24 35.96
CA GLU A 535 -12.59 1.65 36.18
C GLU A 535 -13.21 2.29 34.93
N ALA A 536 -14.11 3.25 35.14
CA ALA A 536 -14.70 4.00 34.05
C ALA A 536 -13.65 4.83 33.33
N TYR A 537 -13.61 4.73 31.99
CA TYR A 537 -12.70 5.51 31.15
C TYR A 537 -13.24 6.93 30.98
N SER A 538 -12.44 7.93 31.36
CA SER A 538 -12.76 9.33 31.15
C SER A 538 -12.25 9.82 29.80
N PHE A 539 -13.10 10.51 29.02
CA PHE A 539 -12.71 11.19 27.80
C PHE A 539 -12.24 12.63 28.00
N ALA A 540 -12.26 13.10 29.26
CA ALA A 540 -11.81 14.46 29.57
C ALA A 540 -10.30 14.61 29.26
N HIS A 541 -9.94 15.79 28.78
CA HIS A 541 -8.53 16.16 28.72
C HIS A 541 -7.95 16.21 30.13
N TYR A 542 -6.66 15.89 30.28
CA TYR A 542 -5.97 15.87 31.58
C TYR A 542 -5.94 17.25 32.27
N ASP A 543 -6.10 18.36 31.52
CA ASP A 543 -6.17 19.70 32.03
C ASP A 543 -7.24 20.51 31.28
N THR A 544 -7.71 21.58 31.91
CA THR A 544 -8.62 22.58 31.33
C THR A 544 -7.95 23.91 31.07
N ILE A 545 -6.69 24.07 31.45
CA ILE A 545 -5.91 25.30 31.37
C ILE A 545 -4.78 25.08 30.36
N ALA A 546 -4.63 26.01 29.41
CA ALA A 546 -3.52 26.03 28.48
C ALA A 546 -2.17 26.24 29.19
N HIS A 547 -1.16 25.45 28.81
CA HIS A 547 0.17 25.48 29.45
C HIS A 547 1.12 26.50 28.86
N SER A 548 0.67 27.32 27.91
CA SER A 548 1.45 28.37 27.25
C SER A 548 2.74 27.86 26.57
N LEU A 549 2.65 26.70 25.96
CA LEU A 549 3.75 26.14 25.17
C LEU A 549 3.97 26.96 23.90
N ASP A 550 5.19 26.95 23.37
CA ASP A 550 5.53 27.65 22.12
C ASP A 550 4.67 27.16 20.93
N ALA A 551 4.17 25.95 20.99
CA ALA A 551 3.19 25.39 20.07
C ALA A 551 1.77 25.44 20.68
N ALA A 552 1.18 26.60 20.76
CA ALA A 552 -0.12 26.86 21.43
C ALA A 552 -1.28 25.98 20.91
N TYR A 553 -1.24 25.51 19.67
CA TYR A 553 -2.24 24.61 19.09
C TYR A 553 -2.10 23.14 19.55
N GLU A 554 -1.01 22.76 20.20
CA GLU A 554 -0.82 21.45 20.81
C GLU A 554 -1.41 21.36 22.21
N ASP A 555 -1.82 22.49 22.75
CA ASP A 555 -2.41 22.62 24.06
C ASP A 555 -3.94 22.46 24.04
N VAL A 556 -4.55 22.37 25.21
CA VAL A 556 -6.00 22.27 25.33
C VAL A 556 -6.69 23.48 24.73
N GLN A 557 -7.76 23.22 23.97
CA GLN A 557 -8.59 24.27 23.38
C GLN A 557 -10.08 23.92 23.55
N PRO A 558 -10.88 24.83 24.12
CA PRO A 558 -12.31 24.62 24.30
C PRO A 558 -13.02 24.26 22.99
N GLY A 559 -13.78 23.17 23.02
CA GLY A 559 -14.51 22.64 21.85
C GLY A 559 -13.70 21.87 20.82
N LEU A 560 -12.35 21.90 20.90
CA LEU A 560 -11.46 21.16 20.01
C LEU A 560 -10.83 19.95 20.71
N SER A 561 -10.51 20.04 21.99
CA SER A 561 -9.97 18.93 22.80
C SER A 561 -11.11 18.00 23.27
N THR A 562 -11.68 17.22 22.36
CA THR A 562 -12.87 16.38 22.59
C THR A 562 -12.76 15.04 21.88
N ALA A 563 -13.26 13.97 22.51
CA ALA A 563 -13.43 12.66 21.88
C ALA A 563 -14.75 12.53 21.10
N CYS A 564 -15.61 13.55 21.10
CA CYS A 564 -16.87 13.47 20.36
C CYS A 564 -16.62 13.40 18.85
N GLY A 565 -16.93 12.26 18.25
CA GLY A 565 -16.72 11.98 16.83
C GLY A 565 -15.70 10.87 16.53
N ILE A 566 -14.90 10.43 17.53
CA ILE A 566 -13.98 9.30 17.33
C ILE A 566 -14.71 7.95 17.32
N ALA A 567 -14.02 6.90 16.90
CA ALA A 567 -14.52 5.53 16.85
C ALA A 567 -13.52 4.52 17.47
N ARG A 568 -13.99 3.29 17.72
CA ARG A 568 -13.16 2.15 18.07
C ARG A 568 -13.78 0.86 17.58
N THR A 569 -13.06 0.09 16.78
CA THR A 569 -13.53 -1.17 16.20
C THR A 569 -12.90 -2.37 16.90
N SER A 570 -13.73 -3.38 17.17
CA SER A 570 -13.35 -4.69 17.71
C SER A 570 -13.87 -5.80 16.81
N THR A 571 -13.11 -6.90 16.67
CA THR A 571 -13.46 -8.05 15.82
C THR A 571 -13.65 -9.30 16.67
N LEU A 572 -14.75 -10.02 16.42
CA LEU A 572 -15.07 -11.28 17.07
C LEU A 572 -15.25 -12.38 16.02
N PHE A 573 -14.98 -13.63 16.44
CA PHE A 573 -15.30 -14.81 15.65
C PHE A 573 -16.20 -15.74 16.47
N ILE A 574 -17.27 -16.23 15.84
CA ILE A 574 -18.13 -17.28 16.38
C ILE A 574 -17.98 -18.51 15.48
N THR A 575 -17.56 -19.62 16.05
CA THR A 575 -17.40 -20.88 15.32
C THR A 575 -18.18 -21.98 16.01
N THR A 576 -18.90 -22.79 15.23
CA THR A 576 -19.67 -23.92 15.73
C THR A 576 -19.10 -25.24 15.23
N GLY A 577 -19.26 -26.30 15.99
CA GLY A 577 -18.84 -27.64 15.59
C GLY A 577 -19.62 -28.74 16.28
N THR A 578 -19.39 -29.96 15.84
CA THR A 578 -19.95 -31.19 16.44
C THR A 578 -18.91 -31.91 17.28
N ALA A 579 -19.32 -32.95 18.04
CA ALA A 579 -18.38 -33.77 18.81
C ALA A 579 -17.22 -34.35 17.99
N HIS A 580 -17.44 -34.55 16.69
CA HIS A 580 -16.42 -35.08 15.76
C HIS A 580 -15.51 -34.03 15.15
N THR A 581 -15.83 -32.76 15.33
CA THR A 581 -14.99 -31.64 14.85
C THR A 581 -13.99 -31.28 15.95
N PRO A 582 -12.71 -31.11 15.65
CA PRO A 582 -11.77 -30.59 16.65
C PRO A 582 -12.27 -29.27 17.23
N ARG A 583 -12.23 -29.15 18.54
CA ARG A 583 -12.47 -27.85 19.19
C ARG A 583 -11.41 -26.88 18.71
N PRO A 584 -11.75 -25.61 18.48
CA PRO A 584 -10.72 -24.65 18.18
C PRO A 584 -9.76 -24.61 19.36
N SER A 585 -8.47 -24.81 19.11
CA SER A 585 -7.43 -24.23 19.94
C SER A 585 -7.59 -22.71 19.87
N ALA A 586 -7.12 -21.99 20.89
CA ALA A 586 -7.06 -20.55 20.81
C ALA A 586 -6.54 -20.20 19.43
N LEU A 587 -7.41 -19.58 18.62
CA LEU A 587 -7.09 -19.36 17.22
C LEU A 587 -5.82 -18.54 17.22
N ALA A 588 -4.73 -19.15 16.78
CA ALA A 588 -3.58 -18.39 16.34
C ALA A 588 -4.13 -17.25 15.49
N GLU A 589 -3.67 -16.05 15.77
CA GLU A 589 -4.07 -14.86 15.01
C GLU A 589 -4.27 -15.23 13.53
N ARG A 590 -5.47 -14.97 13.02
CA ARG A 590 -5.79 -15.26 11.62
C ARG A 590 -5.11 -14.24 10.73
N LEU A 591 -3.84 -14.48 10.44
CA LEU A 591 -3.08 -13.65 9.53
C LEU A 591 -3.58 -13.88 8.08
N PRO A 592 -3.61 -12.85 7.24
CA PRO A 592 -4.20 -12.97 5.90
C PRO A 592 -3.37 -13.81 4.95
N LEU A 593 -4.05 -14.29 3.90
CA LEU A 593 -3.43 -14.84 2.68
C LEU A 593 -3.20 -13.67 1.72
N LEU A 594 -1.98 -13.41 1.28
CA LEU A 594 -1.65 -12.25 0.45
C LEU A 594 -0.70 -12.61 -0.70
N PRO A 595 -0.64 -11.77 -1.76
CA PRO A 595 0.40 -11.86 -2.78
C PRO A 595 1.81 -11.73 -2.18
N THR A 596 2.77 -12.38 -2.81
CA THR A 596 4.18 -12.30 -2.38
C THR A 596 4.77 -10.90 -2.53
N ALA A 597 5.80 -10.59 -1.75
CA ALA A 597 6.53 -9.32 -1.84
C ALA A 597 7.05 -9.05 -3.26
N ASP A 598 7.61 -10.08 -3.93
CA ASP A 598 8.08 -9.97 -5.32
C ASP A 598 6.96 -9.60 -6.30
N TYR A 599 5.77 -10.18 -6.16
CA TYR A 599 4.64 -9.83 -7.01
C TYR A 599 4.19 -8.38 -6.76
N LEU A 600 4.03 -7.99 -5.49
CA LEU A 600 3.63 -6.63 -5.10
C LEU A 600 4.65 -5.58 -5.59
N HIS A 601 5.94 -5.90 -5.50
CA HIS A 601 7.03 -5.07 -6.00
C HIS A 601 6.98 -4.90 -7.53
N ARG A 602 6.87 -6.01 -8.29
CA ARG A 602 6.75 -5.95 -9.77
C ARG A 602 5.53 -5.14 -10.23
N LYS A 603 4.40 -5.27 -9.53
CA LYS A 603 3.18 -4.48 -9.82
C LYS A 603 3.24 -3.06 -9.30
N ARG A 604 4.35 -2.65 -8.66
CA ARG A 604 4.53 -1.32 -8.05
C ARG A 604 3.36 -0.93 -7.15
N ALA A 605 2.85 -1.90 -6.41
CA ALA A 605 1.79 -1.70 -5.46
C ALA A 605 2.19 -0.63 -4.44
N PHE A 606 1.42 0.44 -4.35
CA PHE A 606 1.69 1.62 -3.50
C PHE A 606 2.98 2.40 -3.86
N GLY A 607 3.43 2.37 -5.12
CA GLY A 607 4.53 3.19 -5.60
C GLY A 607 5.89 2.50 -5.65
N ILE A 608 6.96 3.25 -5.40
CA ILE A 608 8.36 2.81 -5.54
C ILE A 608 8.95 2.48 -4.18
N TRP A 609 9.41 1.25 -4.02
CA TRP A 609 10.07 0.76 -2.80
C TRP A 609 10.98 -0.43 -3.13
N SER A 610 12.04 -0.64 -2.35
CA SER A 610 13.03 -1.69 -2.60
C SER A 610 12.73 -2.98 -1.84
N LEU A 611 13.06 -4.13 -2.44
CA LEU A 611 13.12 -5.41 -1.73
C LEU A 611 14.32 -5.44 -0.73
N PRO A 612 14.29 -6.30 0.32
CA PRO A 612 15.34 -6.38 1.33
C PRO A 612 16.62 -7.10 0.84
N THR A 613 16.85 -7.10 -0.47
CA THR A 613 18.02 -7.73 -1.09
C THR A 613 19.29 -6.96 -0.78
N ILE A 614 20.35 -7.64 -0.39
CA ILE A 614 21.66 -7.05 -0.10
C ILE A 614 22.59 -7.32 -1.29
N CYS A 615 22.97 -6.28 -2.01
CA CYS A 615 23.89 -6.34 -3.16
C CYS A 615 25.28 -5.78 -2.82
N ASP A 616 25.35 -4.82 -1.91
CA ASP A 616 26.59 -4.17 -1.51
C ASP A 616 26.61 -3.84 -0.01
N ARG A 617 27.68 -3.15 0.44
CA ARG A 617 27.84 -2.74 1.84
C ARG A 617 26.80 -1.69 2.27
N ARG A 618 26.35 -0.82 1.36
CA ARG A 618 25.33 0.21 1.68
C ARG A 618 24.00 -0.45 1.94
N ASP A 619 23.62 -1.42 1.11
CA ASP A 619 22.42 -2.22 1.30
C ASP A 619 22.42 -2.93 2.66
N SER A 620 23.57 -3.54 3.03
CA SER A 620 23.73 -4.19 4.33
C SER A 620 23.51 -3.23 5.51
N ILE A 621 24.05 -2.02 5.44
CA ILE A 621 23.86 -1.00 6.48
C ILE A 621 22.38 -0.59 6.56
N VAL A 622 21.74 -0.36 5.41
CA VAL A 622 20.32 0.00 5.35
C VAL A 622 19.45 -1.09 5.98
N GLU A 623 19.60 -2.33 5.55
CA GLU A 623 18.75 -3.43 6.04
C GLU A 623 18.98 -3.71 7.53
N THR A 624 20.22 -3.63 8.01
CA THR A 624 20.52 -3.76 9.44
C THR A 624 19.86 -2.65 10.25
N THR A 625 19.99 -1.39 9.81
CA THR A 625 19.39 -0.25 10.53
C THR A 625 17.86 -0.34 10.55
N ILE A 626 17.21 -0.75 9.45
CA ILE A 626 15.76 -0.98 9.42
C ILE A 626 15.37 -2.09 10.41
N SER A 627 16.12 -3.18 10.44
CA SER A 627 15.88 -4.29 11.37
C SER A 627 15.99 -3.83 12.83
N ASP A 628 17.01 -3.03 13.15
CA ASP A 628 17.23 -2.48 14.49
C ASP A 628 16.06 -1.55 14.91
N ILE A 629 15.56 -0.72 14.00
CA ILE A 629 14.39 0.15 14.24
C ILE A 629 13.14 -0.70 14.52
N MET A 630 12.88 -1.76 13.75
CA MET A 630 11.73 -2.63 13.98
C MET A 630 11.82 -3.34 15.34
N ALA A 631 13.00 -3.88 15.67
CA ALA A 631 13.26 -4.52 16.95
C ALA A 631 13.12 -3.53 18.13
N PHE A 632 13.57 -2.29 17.95
CA PHE A 632 13.38 -1.23 18.93
C PHE A 632 11.89 -0.96 19.18
N TYR A 633 11.07 -0.82 18.16
CA TYR A 633 9.62 -0.59 18.31
C TYR A 633 8.94 -1.76 19.01
N GLU A 634 9.17 -2.99 18.56
CA GLU A 634 8.58 -4.19 19.21
C GLU A 634 8.92 -4.26 20.69
N LYS A 635 10.18 -4.01 21.03
CA LYS A 635 10.67 -4.02 22.43
C LYS A 635 10.02 -2.92 23.26
N GLU A 636 9.95 -1.70 22.75
CA GLU A 636 9.44 -0.55 23.51
C GLU A 636 7.92 -0.63 23.71
N ILE A 637 7.16 -1.08 22.69
CA ILE A 637 5.71 -1.34 22.81
C ILE A 637 5.44 -2.32 23.97
N ASP A 638 6.20 -3.43 24.02
CA ASP A 638 5.98 -4.46 25.04
C ASP A 638 6.48 -4.02 26.42
N ARG A 639 7.66 -3.39 26.49
CA ARG A 639 8.28 -2.89 27.73
C ARG A 639 7.40 -1.85 28.44
N HIS A 640 6.79 -0.94 27.69
CA HIS A 640 5.98 0.15 28.22
C HIS A 640 4.49 -0.15 28.20
N CYS A 641 4.10 -1.36 27.77
CA CYS A 641 2.71 -1.81 27.73
C CYS A 641 1.79 -0.82 26.98
N TRP A 642 2.16 -0.38 25.77
CA TRP A 642 1.32 0.49 24.95
C TRP A 642 0.12 -0.28 24.41
N TYR A 643 -0.72 -0.72 25.31
CA TYR A 643 -1.92 -1.51 25.10
C TYR A 643 -3.11 -0.84 25.79
N GLY A 644 -4.30 -1.30 25.52
CA GLY A 644 -5.52 -0.78 26.09
C GLY A 644 -6.56 -0.44 25.06
N PHE A 645 -7.81 -0.32 25.44
CA PHE A 645 -8.96 -0.18 24.54
C PHE A 645 -8.81 0.98 23.55
N PHE A 646 -8.31 2.14 23.99
CA PHE A 646 -8.08 3.29 23.14
C PHE A 646 -6.60 3.51 22.76
N ASN A 647 -5.64 2.87 23.44
CA ASN A 647 -4.22 3.11 23.19
C ASN A 647 -3.61 2.09 22.22
N TYR A 648 -4.17 0.87 22.15
CA TYR A 648 -3.58 -0.20 21.36
C TYR A 648 -3.47 0.17 19.89
N GLY A 649 -2.25 0.13 19.39
CA GLY A 649 -1.87 0.41 18.01
C GLY A 649 -1.01 1.66 17.86
N ASP A 650 -1.10 2.65 18.77
CA ASP A 650 -0.23 3.81 18.74
C ASP A 650 1.09 3.56 19.48
N ILE A 651 2.08 4.37 19.19
CA ILE A 651 3.41 4.37 19.80
C ILE A 651 3.72 5.76 20.35
N MET A 652 4.66 5.85 21.30
CA MET A 652 5.11 7.16 21.77
C MET A 652 6.03 7.84 20.77
N HIS A 653 6.06 9.17 20.80
CA HIS A 653 6.72 10.01 19.80
C HIS A 653 8.21 10.28 20.09
N ALA A 654 8.58 10.53 21.34
CA ALA A 654 9.94 10.91 21.71
C ALA A 654 10.47 10.11 22.90
N TYR A 655 11.63 9.47 22.70
CA TYR A 655 12.34 8.69 23.70
C TYR A 655 13.64 9.41 24.11
N ASP A 656 13.79 9.70 25.40
CA ASP A 656 15.04 10.22 26.00
C ASP A 656 15.93 9.07 26.43
N SER A 657 16.91 8.73 25.60
CA SER A 657 17.84 7.62 25.86
C SER A 657 18.76 7.86 27.06
N SER A 658 18.96 9.11 27.47
CA SER A 658 19.80 9.46 28.63
C SER A 658 19.12 9.21 29.96
N ARG A 659 17.78 9.24 29.98
CA ARG A 659 16.95 8.93 31.16
C ARG A 659 16.26 7.58 31.07
N ASP A 660 16.30 6.90 29.94
CA ASP A 660 15.57 5.68 29.65
C ASP A 660 14.03 5.90 29.79
N GLU A 661 13.52 7.02 29.24
CA GLU A 661 12.15 7.46 29.44
C GLU A 661 11.52 7.99 28.14
N TRP A 662 10.25 7.63 27.91
CA TRP A 662 9.43 8.26 26.90
C TRP A 662 8.77 9.53 27.45
N ARG A 663 8.64 10.55 26.60
CA ARG A 663 8.10 11.85 27.00
C ARG A 663 6.57 11.83 26.95
N TYR A 664 5.95 11.50 28.08
CA TYR A 664 4.48 11.46 28.22
C TYR A 664 3.84 12.79 28.59
N ASP A 665 4.62 13.74 29.00
CA ASP A 665 4.25 14.86 29.85
C ASP A 665 3.81 16.10 29.08
N VAL A 666 4.06 16.16 27.77
CA VAL A 666 3.82 17.40 27.01
C VAL A 666 3.16 17.08 25.68
N GLY A 667 2.13 17.85 25.32
CA GLY A 667 1.58 17.85 23.97
C GLY A 667 2.69 18.09 22.94
N GLY A 668 2.67 17.35 21.85
CA GLY A 668 3.72 17.37 20.83
C GLY A 668 4.88 16.39 21.06
N TYR A 669 4.88 15.67 22.18
CA TYR A 669 5.93 14.69 22.51
C TYR A 669 5.41 13.33 22.94
N ALA A 670 4.10 13.20 23.21
CA ALA A 670 3.50 12.00 23.73
C ALA A 670 3.21 10.95 22.63
N TRP A 671 1.96 10.71 22.29
CA TRP A 671 1.58 9.74 21.27
C TRP A 671 1.97 10.23 19.86
N ASP A 672 2.45 9.29 19.02
CA ASP A 672 2.93 9.59 17.64
C ASP A 672 1.77 9.88 16.69
N ASN A 673 0.68 9.14 16.82
CA ASN A 673 -0.41 8.99 15.85
C ASN A 673 0.10 8.91 14.40
N THR A 674 -0.31 9.74 13.45
CA THR A 674 0.17 9.70 12.07
C THR A 674 1.13 10.83 11.74
N GLU A 675 1.67 11.50 12.73
CA GLU A 675 2.66 12.56 12.46
C GLU A 675 3.83 11.96 11.68
N LEU A 676 4.16 12.58 10.54
CA LEU A 676 5.20 12.15 9.60
C LEU A 676 5.00 10.76 8.97
N ALA A 677 3.74 10.30 8.89
CA ALA A 677 3.33 9.08 8.19
C ALA A 677 3.95 7.77 8.73
N SER A 678 4.10 7.65 10.05
CA SER A 678 4.60 6.43 10.70
C SER A 678 3.90 5.13 10.27
N PRO A 679 2.56 5.08 10.06
CA PRO A 679 1.91 3.89 9.52
C PRO A 679 2.47 3.45 8.17
N SER A 680 2.87 4.40 7.32
CA SER A 680 3.41 4.12 5.97
C SER A 680 4.74 3.40 6.02
N MET A 681 5.62 3.79 6.93
CA MET A 681 6.90 3.12 7.18
C MET A 681 6.68 1.63 7.52
N LEU A 682 5.74 1.34 8.42
CA LEU A 682 5.40 -0.03 8.79
C LEU A 682 4.82 -0.81 7.61
N TRP A 683 3.95 -0.18 6.80
CA TRP A 683 3.39 -0.81 5.61
C TRP A 683 4.45 -1.12 4.56
N TYR A 684 5.35 -0.19 4.24
CA TYR A 684 6.44 -0.48 3.31
C TYR A 684 7.35 -1.60 3.82
N GLN A 685 7.68 -1.59 5.11
CA GLN A 685 8.48 -2.67 5.67
C GLN A 685 7.74 -4.01 5.63
N PHE A 686 6.42 -4.02 5.83
CA PHE A 686 5.61 -5.23 5.65
C PHE A 686 5.62 -5.70 4.19
N LEU A 687 5.35 -4.83 3.22
CA LEU A 687 5.33 -5.18 1.80
C LEU A 687 6.65 -5.81 1.34
N ARG A 688 7.78 -5.33 1.85
CA ARG A 688 9.13 -5.81 1.53
C ARG A 688 9.44 -7.18 2.10
N THR A 689 8.93 -7.47 3.28
CA THR A 689 9.38 -8.62 4.10
C THR A 689 8.33 -9.70 4.30
N GLY A 690 7.04 -9.34 4.24
CA GLY A 690 5.95 -10.23 4.64
C GLY A 690 5.97 -10.59 6.13
N SER A 691 6.67 -9.83 6.98
CA SER A 691 6.85 -10.14 8.40
C SER A 691 5.54 -10.11 9.18
N PRO A 692 5.17 -11.19 9.92
CA PRO A 692 3.99 -11.21 10.78
C PRO A 692 4.00 -10.15 11.88
N SER A 693 5.14 -9.85 12.49
CA SER A 693 5.25 -8.85 13.56
C SER A 693 5.03 -7.45 13.00
N VAL A 694 5.62 -7.13 11.85
CA VAL A 694 5.42 -5.84 11.18
C VAL A 694 3.97 -5.68 10.72
N TRP A 695 3.33 -6.76 10.21
CA TRP A 695 1.89 -6.75 9.91
C TRP A 695 1.05 -6.35 11.12
N ARG A 696 1.33 -6.93 12.30
CA ARG A 696 0.59 -6.62 13.54
C ARG A 696 0.73 -5.15 13.91
N MET A 697 1.96 -4.62 13.91
CA MET A 697 2.19 -3.21 14.17
C MET A 697 1.49 -2.31 13.16
N ALA A 698 1.65 -2.58 11.85
CA ALA A 698 1.05 -1.79 10.78
C ALA A 698 -0.49 -1.79 10.84
N SER A 699 -1.11 -2.97 11.01
CA SER A 699 -2.57 -3.10 11.08
C SER A 699 -3.15 -2.49 12.35
N ALA A 700 -2.49 -2.66 13.50
CA ALA A 700 -2.92 -2.08 14.77
C ALA A 700 -2.82 -0.55 14.72
N MET A 701 -1.69 0.01 14.24
CA MET A 701 -1.50 1.46 14.11
C MET A 701 -2.49 2.07 13.11
N THR A 702 -2.72 1.41 11.97
CA THR A 702 -3.73 1.88 11.01
C THR A 702 -5.12 1.92 11.63
N ARG A 703 -5.52 0.87 12.34
CA ARG A 703 -6.81 0.80 13.02
C ARG A 703 -6.95 1.90 14.08
N HIS A 704 -5.92 2.09 14.91
CA HIS A 704 -5.91 3.13 15.93
C HIS A 704 -6.03 4.54 15.29
N CYS A 705 -5.08 4.89 14.44
CA CYS A 705 -5.00 6.24 13.89
C CYS A 705 -6.21 6.61 13.01
N SER A 706 -6.74 5.63 12.25
CA SER A 706 -7.93 5.87 11.43
C SER A 706 -9.23 6.00 12.21
N GLU A 707 -9.27 5.61 13.48
CA GLU A 707 -10.47 5.59 14.30
C GLU A 707 -10.40 6.48 15.53
N VAL A 708 -9.34 6.35 16.35
CA VAL A 708 -9.18 7.10 17.61
C VAL A 708 -8.64 8.49 17.36
N ASP A 709 -7.71 8.65 16.42
CA ASP A 709 -7.15 9.96 16.08
C ASP A 709 -7.98 10.72 15.03
N THR A 710 -9.00 10.07 14.44
CA THR A 710 -9.82 10.62 13.36
C THR A 710 -11.27 10.82 13.81
N TYR A 711 -11.90 11.88 13.31
CA TYR A 711 -13.31 12.18 13.57
C TYR A 711 -14.20 11.67 12.42
N HIS A 712 -15.22 10.88 12.75
CA HIS A 712 -16.11 10.21 11.80
C HIS A 712 -17.44 10.97 11.61
N PHE A 713 -17.79 11.82 12.55
CA PHE A 713 -19.00 12.64 12.49
C PHE A 713 -18.83 13.93 13.34
N GLY A 714 -19.80 14.83 13.25
CA GLY A 714 -19.77 16.10 13.97
C GLY A 714 -18.96 17.18 13.25
N PRO A 715 -18.57 18.26 13.94
CA PRO A 715 -18.01 19.46 13.33
C PRO A 715 -16.56 19.27 12.78
N HIS A 716 -15.91 18.18 13.11
CA HIS A 716 -14.54 17.87 12.70
C HIS A 716 -14.47 16.62 11.81
N ALA A 717 -15.61 16.12 11.31
CA ALA A 717 -15.67 14.89 10.52
C ALA A 717 -14.72 14.91 9.33
N GLY A 718 -13.84 13.88 9.23
CA GLY A 718 -12.84 13.77 8.18
C GLY A 718 -11.50 14.44 8.49
N LEU A 719 -11.33 15.04 9.69
CA LEU A 719 -10.04 15.53 10.18
C LEU A 719 -9.52 14.67 11.33
N GLY A 720 -8.22 14.70 11.56
CA GLY A 720 -7.58 13.99 12.66
C GLY A 720 -6.96 14.94 13.69
N SER A 721 -6.78 14.44 14.93
CA SER A 721 -6.06 15.13 15.99
C SER A 721 -4.56 14.91 15.84
N ARG A 722 -3.80 15.97 15.94
CA ARG A 722 -2.35 15.91 16.06
C ARG A 722 -1.96 15.29 17.42
N HIS A 723 -0.75 14.80 17.55
CA HIS A 723 -0.24 14.13 18.74
C HIS A 723 -0.38 14.96 20.04
N ASN A 724 -0.73 14.30 21.13
CA ASN A 724 -0.89 14.89 22.46
C ASN A 724 -0.81 13.77 23.52
N VAL A 725 -0.83 14.13 24.79
CA VAL A 725 -0.91 13.19 25.94
C VAL A 725 -2.22 12.38 25.91
N VAL A 726 -3.31 13.01 25.49
CA VAL A 726 -4.60 12.38 25.22
C VAL A 726 -4.82 12.43 23.70
N HIS A 727 -5.07 11.31 23.04
CA HIS A 727 -5.13 11.18 21.58
C HIS A 727 -5.93 12.28 20.86
N TRP A 728 -7.06 12.69 21.42
CA TRP A 728 -7.92 13.77 20.89
C TRP A 728 -7.68 15.15 21.53
N GLY A 729 -6.64 15.27 22.36
CA GLY A 729 -6.39 16.47 23.17
C GLY A 729 -5.93 17.69 22.38
N CYS A 730 -5.16 17.50 21.31
CA CYS A 730 -4.62 18.60 20.51
C CYS A 730 -5.71 19.44 19.85
N GLY A 731 -5.56 20.78 19.94
CA GLY A 731 -6.44 21.74 19.27
C GLY A 731 -6.27 21.75 17.74
N ALA A 732 -5.18 21.27 17.20
CA ALA A 732 -4.99 21.11 15.75
C ALA A 732 -5.81 19.92 15.24
N LYS A 733 -6.79 20.23 14.38
CA LYS A 733 -7.59 19.25 13.65
C LYS A 733 -7.22 19.38 12.18
N GLU A 734 -6.53 18.37 11.64
CA GLU A 734 -5.85 18.48 10.35
C GLU A 734 -6.07 17.26 9.47
N ALA A 735 -6.16 17.49 8.14
CA ALA A 735 -6.39 16.44 7.15
C ALA A 735 -5.21 15.46 7.04
N ARG A 736 -3.98 15.91 7.29
CA ARG A 736 -2.77 15.07 7.21
C ARG A 736 -2.75 13.90 8.21
N ILE A 737 -3.54 13.99 9.29
CA ILE A 737 -3.65 12.91 10.27
C ILE A 737 -4.65 11.85 9.79
N SER A 738 -5.71 12.25 9.09
CA SER A 738 -6.81 11.39 8.64
C SER A 738 -6.74 11.01 7.16
N GLU A 739 -5.67 11.37 6.46
CA GLU A 739 -5.60 11.20 5.00
C GLU A 739 -5.78 9.76 4.53
N ALA A 740 -6.37 9.61 3.36
CA ALA A 740 -6.64 8.30 2.76
C ALA A 740 -5.37 7.52 2.42
N TRP A 741 -4.24 8.21 2.13
CA TRP A 741 -3.07 7.59 1.54
C TRP A 741 -2.54 6.39 2.34
N TRP A 742 -2.27 6.52 3.62
CA TRP A 742 -1.76 5.42 4.44
C TRP A 742 -2.85 4.40 4.82
N ASN A 743 -4.14 4.79 4.85
CA ASN A 743 -5.27 3.88 5.09
C ASN A 743 -5.49 2.89 3.94
N ARG A 744 -5.10 3.24 2.72
CA ARG A 744 -5.29 2.40 1.52
C ARG A 744 -4.55 1.07 1.59
N PHE A 745 -3.40 1.01 2.27
CA PHE A 745 -2.64 -0.24 2.41
C PHE A 745 -3.50 -1.33 3.03
N TYR A 746 -4.08 -1.05 4.18
CA TYR A 746 -4.94 -2.01 4.88
C TYR A 746 -6.20 -2.33 4.07
N TYR A 747 -6.85 -1.32 3.50
CA TYR A 747 -8.05 -1.49 2.69
C TYR A 747 -7.82 -2.36 1.46
N TYR A 748 -6.79 -2.08 0.67
CA TYR A 748 -6.55 -2.82 -0.56
C TYR A 748 -6.02 -4.23 -0.31
N LEU A 749 -5.25 -4.46 0.75
CA LEU A 749 -4.77 -5.80 1.10
C LEU A 749 -5.86 -6.69 1.69
N THR A 750 -6.82 -6.15 2.44
CA THR A 750 -7.80 -6.92 3.22
C THR A 750 -9.25 -6.75 2.80
N ALA A 751 -9.56 -5.73 2.00
CA ALA A 751 -10.93 -5.29 1.68
C ALA A 751 -11.79 -4.99 2.91
N ASP A 752 -11.18 -4.51 4.00
CA ASP A 752 -11.88 -4.19 5.25
C ASP A 752 -12.96 -3.12 5.03
N ASP A 753 -14.22 -3.48 5.26
CA ASP A 753 -15.35 -2.59 4.98
C ASP A 753 -15.39 -1.37 5.90
N ARG A 754 -14.89 -1.47 7.15
CA ARG A 754 -14.80 -0.29 8.04
C ARG A 754 -13.77 0.71 7.53
N THR A 755 -12.61 0.25 7.06
CA THR A 755 -11.63 1.12 6.42
C THR A 755 -12.21 1.74 5.13
N GLY A 756 -13.00 0.98 4.37
CA GLY A 756 -13.74 1.49 3.22
C GLY A 756 -14.71 2.64 3.56
N ASP A 757 -15.43 2.55 4.71
CA ASP A 757 -16.26 3.65 5.23
C ASP A 757 -15.39 4.89 5.53
N ILE A 758 -14.25 4.71 6.22
CA ILE A 758 -13.34 5.80 6.60
C ILE A 758 -12.80 6.52 5.37
N LEU A 759 -12.36 5.79 4.34
CA LEU A 759 -11.92 6.39 3.08
C LEU A 759 -13.02 7.26 2.43
N SER A 760 -14.29 6.85 2.58
CA SER A 760 -15.42 7.63 2.09
C SER A 760 -15.76 8.83 3.00
N GLU A 761 -15.53 8.73 4.31
CA GLU A 761 -15.75 9.80 5.28
C GLU A 761 -14.81 11.00 5.07
N VAL A 762 -13.54 10.75 4.67
CA VAL A 762 -12.52 11.80 4.50
C VAL A 762 -12.52 12.48 3.13
N ARG A 763 -13.21 11.94 2.12
CA ARG A 763 -13.12 12.39 0.72
C ARG A 763 -13.48 13.86 0.48
N ASP A 764 -14.42 14.42 1.26
CA ASP A 764 -14.91 15.80 1.16
C ASP A 764 -14.46 16.68 2.35
N ALA A 765 -13.45 16.24 3.13
CA ALA A 765 -12.99 16.93 4.34
C ALA A 765 -12.43 18.33 4.07
N ASP A 766 -12.00 18.64 2.85
CA ASP A 766 -11.57 19.99 2.47
C ASP A 766 -12.69 21.05 2.55
N THR A 767 -13.97 20.62 2.55
CA THR A 767 -15.11 21.54 2.73
C THR A 767 -15.15 22.14 4.13
N LEU A 768 -14.54 21.50 5.11
CA LEU A 768 -14.42 22.05 6.47
C LEU A 768 -13.58 23.33 6.53
N LEU A 769 -12.70 23.56 5.54
CA LEU A 769 -11.89 24.76 5.44
C LEU A 769 -12.70 26.06 5.29
N TYR A 770 -13.98 25.97 4.92
CA TYR A 770 -14.89 27.13 4.98
C TYR A 770 -15.09 27.65 6.41
N HIS A 771 -14.95 26.78 7.42
CA HIS A 771 -15.26 27.09 8.83
C HIS A 771 -14.07 26.92 9.76
N LEU A 772 -13.11 26.07 9.41
CA LEU A 772 -11.94 25.73 10.22
C LEU A 772 -10.66 26.02 9.45
N ASP A 773 -10.09 27.19 9.67
CA ASP A 773 -8.81 27.60 9.07
C ASP A 773 -7.66 26.77 9.69
N PRO A 774 -6.88 26.01 8.90
CA PRO A 774 -5.80 25.17 9.43
C PRO A 774 -4.67 25.99 10.06
N MET A 775 -4.54 27.25 9.65
CA MET A 775 -3.49 28.17 10.15
C MET A 775 -3.99 29.16 11.23
N ARG A 776 -5.25 29.00 11.70
CA ARG A 776 -5.90 29.95 12.62
C ARG A 776 -5.09 30.34 13.85
N LEU A 777 -4.25 29.42 14.37
CA LEU A 777 -3.44 29.62 15.57
C LEU A 777 -2.04 30.13 15.26
N ALA A 778 -1.40 29.61 14.19
CA ALA A 778 -0.04 29.96 13.82
C ALA A 778 0.02 31.25 12.96
N GLN A 779 -0.97 31.47 12.09
CA GLN A 779 -1.04 32.61 11.18
C GLN A 779 -2.48 33.13 11.03
N PRO A 780 -2.97 33.97 11.95
CA PRO A 780 -4.29 34.57 11.82
C PRO A 780 -4.48 35.31 10.49
N ARG A 781 -5.67 35.29 9.91
CA ARG A 781 -5.99 36.03 8.66
C ARG A 781 -5.73 37.52 8.72
N SER A 782 -5.70 38.08 9.89
CA SER A 782 -5.36 39.49 10.11
C SER A 782 -3.92 39.82 9.68
N PHE A 783 -2.98 38.87 9.79
CA PHE A 783 -1.57 39.07 9.37
C PHE A 783 -1.35 38.71 7.90
N TYR A 784 -2.08 37.69 7.41
CA TYR A 784 -1.98 37.22 6.04
C TYR A 784 -3.39 37.15 5.43
N PRO A 785 -3.93 38.30 5.03
CA PRO A 785 -5.25 38.35 4.42
C PRO A 785 -5.31 37.56 3.13
N CYS A 786 -6.43 36.93 2.87
CA CYS A 786 -6.67 36.11 1.72
C CYS A 786 -8.06 36.42 1.16
N SER A 787 -8.15 36.66 -0.15
CA SER A 787 -9.41 36.94 -0.85
C SER A 787 -10.25 35.68 -1.10
N ALA A 788 -9.63 34.49 -1.11
CA ALA A 788 -10.31 33.21 -1.32
C ALA A 788 -11.19 32.83 -0.11
N PRO A 789 -12.24 32.00 -0.32
CA PRO A 789 -13.13 31.55 0.74
C PRO A 789 -12.41 30.83 1.90
N ALA A 790 -11.37 30.07 1.59
CA ALA A 790 -10.58 29.29 2.54
C ALA A 790 -9.08 29.50 2.32
N ARG A 791 -8.26 28.92 3.21
CA ARG A 791 -6.80 28.84 3.07
C ARG A 791 -6.35 27.41 3.25
N LEU A 792 -5.24 27.05 2.59
CA LEU A 792 -4.53 25.78 2.82
C LEU A 792 -3.02 25.93 2.59
N ARG A 793 -2.27 24.96 3.12
CA ARG A 793 -0.84 24.78 2.82
C ARG A 793 -0.71 23.76 1.69
N ILE A 794 0.21 23.96 0.74
CA ILE A 794 0.42 22.99 -0.34
C ILE A 794 0.81 21.62 0.26
N GLY A 795 1.72 21.64 1.26
CA GLY A 795 2.22 20.41 1.86
C GLY A 795 1.21 19.64 2.69
N PRO A 796 1.00 19.99 3.95
CA PRO A 796 0.24 19.15 4.87
C PRO A 796 -1.27 19.13 4.60
N ASP A 797 -1.81 20.09 3.88
CA ASP A 797 -3.25 20.17 3.61
C ASP A 797 -3.59 19.67 2.20
N TRP A 798 -3.06 20.33 1.13
CA TRP A 798 -3.42 19.96 -0.23
C TRP A 798 -3.00 18.52 -0.57
N MET A 799 -1.81 18.06 -0.12
CA MET A 799 -1.37 16.68 -0.38
C MET A 799 -2.29 15.66 0.28
N ALA A 800 -2.76 15.93 1.51
CA ALA A 800 -3.72 15.06 2.18
C ALA A 800 -5.06 15.03 1.44
N TYR A 801 -5.59 16.19 1.04
CA TYR A 801 -6.82 16.23 0.24
C TYR A 801 -6.64 15.60 -1.15
N ALA A 802 -5.49 15.80 -1.80
CA ALA A 802 -5.15 15.15 -3.06
C ALA A 802 -5.17 13.62 -2.90
N SER A 803 -4.65 13.09 -1.80
CA SER A 803 -4.70 11.66 -1.50
C SER A 803 -6.13 11.15 -1.34
N ASN A 804 -6.99 11.94 -0.67
CA ASN A 804 -8.40 11.62 -0.48
C ASN A 804 -9.16 11.59 -1.82
N TRP A 805 -8.95 12.59 -2.68
CA TRP A 805 -9.60 12.68 -4.00
C TRP A 805 -9.08 11.60 -4.96
N TYR A 806 -7.77 11.38 -5.02
CA TYR A 806 -7.17 10.33 -5.83
C TYR A 806 -7.72 8.95 -5.45
N THR A 807 -7.77 8.66 -4.14
CA THR A 807 -8.30 7.41 -3.62
C THR A 807 -9.79 7.22 -3.93
N GLU A 808 -10.61 8.25 -3.73
CA GLU A 808 -12.05 8.15 -4.02
C GLU A 808 -12.33 8.04 -5.52
N TRP A 809 -11.55 8.73 -6.35
CA TRP A 809 -11.66 8.59 -7.80
C TRP A 809 -11.32 7.17 -8.27
N GLU A 810 -10.19 6.61 -7.86
CA GLU A 810 -9.80 5.25 -8.26
C GLU A 810 -10.77 4.18 -7.74
N ARG A 811 -11.41 4.40 -6.57
CA ARG A 811 -12.40 3.50 -5.97
C ARG A 811 -13.77 3.56 -6.65
N THR A 812 -14.20 4.73 -7.09
CA THR A 812 -15.60 4.98 -7.50
C THR A 812 -15.74 5.41 -8.96
N GLY A 813 -14.66 5.86 -9.61
CA GLY A 813 -14.70 6.45 -10.95
C GLY A 813 -15.37 7.83 -11.02
N GLN A 814 -15.67 8.47 -9.88
CA GLN A 814 -16.34 9.77 -9.85
C GLN A 814 -15.41 10.88 -10.31
N ASN A 815 -15.60 11.39 -11.53
CA ASN A 815 -14.75 12.39 -12.18
C ASN A 815 -14.61 13.69 -11.38
N ARG A 816 -15.58 14.06 -10.53
CA ARG A 816 -15.49 15.28 -9.72
C ARG A 816 -14.23 15.33 -8.84
N TYR A 817 -13.78 14.18 -8.34
CA TYR A 817 -12.57 14.10 -7.51
C TYR A 817 -11.31 14.21 -8.35
N ARG A 818 -11.27 13.55 -9.52
CA ARG A 818 -10.20 13.74 -10.50
C ARG A 818 -10.09 15.20 -10.93
N ASP A 819 -11.21 15.82 -11.30
CA ASP A 819 -11.24 17.19 -11.80
C ASP A 819 -10.76 18.17 -10.72
N LYS A 820 -11.11 17.93 -9.44
CA LYS A 820 -10.63 18.70 -8.29
C LYS A 820 -9.14 18.55 -8.08
N LEU A 821 -8.61 17.32 -8.18
CA LEU A 821 -7.19 17.03 -8.14
C LEU A 821 -6.43 17.75 -9.26
N LEU A 822 -6.86 17.59 -10.51
CA LEU A 822 -6.24 18.23 -11.67
C LEU A 822 -6.31 19.75 -11.61
N THR A 823 -7.40 20.33 -11.11
CA THR A 823 -7.53 21.78 -10.89
C THR A 823 -6.50 22.28 -9.89
N GLY A 824 -6.27 21.56 -8.79
CA GLY A 824 -5.25 21.89 -7.80
C GLY A 824 -3.84 21.79 -8.40
N MET A 825 -3.54 20.72 -9.14
CA MET A 825 -2.25 20.53 -9.84
C MET A 825 -1.99 21.66 -10.84
N GLN A 826 -2.98 22.01 -11.67
CA GLN A 826 -2.86 23.12 -12.61
C GLN A 826 -2.67 24.45 -11.88
N SER A 827 -3.40 24.70 -10.80
CA SER A 827 -3.27 25.92 -10.01
C SER A 827 -1.84 26.08 -9.44
N ILE A 828 -1.26 25.00 -8.87
CA ILE A 828 0.12 25.01 -8.39
C ILE A 828 1.12 25.27 -9.54
N ALA A 829 0.90 24.65 -10.70
CA ALA A 829 1.74 24.85 -11.87
C ALA A 829 1.66 26.29 -12.44
N ASP A 830 0.57 27.01 -12.19
CA ASP A 830 0.37 28.40 -12.64
C ASP A 830 0.83 29.46 -11.64
N LEU A 831 1.13 29.06 -10.38
CA LEU A 831 1.70 30.00 -9.40
C LEU A 831 3.10 30.47 -9.84
N PRO A 832 3.48 31.75 -9.58
CA PRO A 832 4.78 32.27 -10.01
C PRO A 832 6.01 31.51 -9.51
N HIS A 833 5.94 30.96 -8.32
CA HIS A 833 7.02 30.17 -7.72
C HIS A 833 6.63 28.70 -7.49
N HIS A 834 5.50 28.25 -8.09
CA HIS A 834 5.05 26.85 -8.04
C HIS A 834 5.03 26.29 -6.62
N PHE A 835 5.76 25.20 -6.37
CA PHE A 835 5.85 24.57 -5.04
C PHE A 835 6.57 25.43 -3.98
N PHE A 836 7.28 26.47 -4.38
CA PHE A 836 7.92 27.43 -3.47
C PHE A 836 7.06 28.68 -3.21
N GLN A 837 5.82 28.73 -3.71
CA GLN A 837 4.97 29.92 -3.65
C GLN A 837 4.41 30.20 -2.26
N GLY A 838 4.33 31.46 -1.94
CA GLY A 838 3.47 32.07 -0.96
C GLY A 838 4.08 32.21 0.44
N PRO A 839 3.30 32.81 1.36
CA PRO A 839 3.47 32.61 2.79
C PRO A 839 3.13 31.16 3.13
N LEU A 840 3.10 30.81 4.42
CA LEU A 840 2.84 29.43 4.83
C LEU A 840 1.50 28.88 4.33
N ALA A 841 0.47 29.73 4.07
CA ALA A 841 -0.82 29.32 3.52
C ALA A 841 -1.23 30.15 2.29
N LEU A 842 -1.92 29.49 1.35
CA LEU A 842 -2.43 30.05 0.10
C LEU A 842 -3.96 30.13 0.13
N GLY A 843 -4.54 30.96 -0.74
CA GLY A 843 -5.97 30.99 -0.96
C GLY A 843 -6.47 29.69 -1.58
N TYR A 844 -7.64 29.22 -1.13
CA TYR A 844 -8.25 27.99 -1.60
C TYR A 844 -9.75 28.11 -1.76
N ASN A 845 -10.27 27.49 -2.81
CA ASN A 845 -11.71 27.36 -3.01
C ASN A 845 -12.13 25.89 -2.92
N PRO A 846 -12.75 25.44 -1.81
CA PRO A 846 -13.15 24.06 -1.60
C PRO A 846 -14.14 23.52 -2.65
N SER A 847 -14.97 24.37 -3.27
CA SER A 847 -15.93 23.91 -4.26
C SER A 847 -15.27 23.49 -5.58
N SER A 848 -14.16 24.14 -5.97
CA SER A 848 -13.49 23.91 -7.26
C SER A 848 -12.12 23.21 -7.13
N GLY A 849 -11.51 23.24 -5.96
CA GLY A 849 -10.14 22.77 -5.77
C GLY A 849 -9.05 23.80 -6.16
N ARG A 850 -9.46 25.02 -6.58
CA ARG A 850 -8.54 26.05 -7.08
C ARG A 850 -7.71 26.67 -5.94
N ILE A 851 -6.41 26.79 -6.20
CA ILE A 851 -5.44 27.49 -5.32
C ILE A 851 -5.07 28.83 -5.95
N SER A 852 -4.87 29.85 -5.12
CA SER A 852 -4.47 31.20 -5.54
C SER A 852 -3.51 31.82 -4.52
N SER A 853 -2.75 32.84 -4.94
CA SER A 853 -1.89 33.63 -4.07
C SER A 853 -2.20 35.11 -4.21
N ASP A 854 -2.50 35.76 -3.09
CA ASP A 854 -2.65 37.23 -3.01
C ASP A 854 -1.30 37.93 -2.75
N GLN A 855 -0.21 37.14 -2.56
CA GLN A 855 1.15 37.62 -2.30
C GLN A 855 2.14 36.85 -3.19
N PRO A 856 2.14 37.17 -4.50
CA PRO A 856 2.91 36.40 -5.50
C PRO A 856 4.42 36.51 -5.34
N GLU A 857 4.92 37.50 -4.63
CA GLU A 857 6.35 37.74 -4.38
C GLU A 857 6.94 36.87 -3.25
N LEU A 858 6.09 36.33 -2.37
CA LEU A 858 6.56 35.54 -1.24
C LEU A 858 6.90 34.11 -1.63
N GLN A 859 7.94 33.57 -1.02
CA GLN A 859 8.39 32.21 -1.20
C GLN A 859 8.54 31.49 0.14
N THR A 860 8.22 30.21 0.15
CA THR A 860 8.37 29.31 1.30
C THR A 860 8.83 27.94 0.83
N THR A 861 9.31 27.11 1.75
CA THR A 861 9.50 25.67 1.51
C THR A 861 8.51 24.87 2.35
N ASN A 862 7.97 23.82 1.77
CA ASN A 862 7.00 22.97 2.43
C ASN A 862 7.61 21.60 2.73
N HIS A 863 8.53 21.50 3.72
CA HIS A 863 9.16 20.23 4.07
C HIS A 863 8.14 19.20 4.55
N LEU A 864 7.09 19.60 5.28
CA LEU A 864 6.02 18.73 5.74
C LEU A 864 5.28 18.04 4.58
N MET A 865 5.29 18.63 3.39
CA MET A 865 4.76 18.03 2.18
C MET A 865 5.40 16.67 1.87
N THR A 866 6.70 16.56 2.11
CA THR A 866 7.45 15.36 1.73
C THR A 866 7.44 14.29 2.80
N ILE A 867 7.43 14.67 4.06
CA ILE A 867 7.58 13.72 5.17
C ILE A 867 6.26 13.23 5.77
N MET A 868 5.12 13.64 5.23
CA MET A 868 3.77 13.24 5.66
C MET A 868 3.00 12.46 4.59
N GLY A 869 3.68 11.64 3.80
CA GLY A 869 3.06 10.84 2.75
C GLY A 869 2.92 11.53 1.40
N GLY A 870 3.12 12.86 1.33
CA GLY A 870 2.98 13.61 0.09
C GLY A 870 3.96 13.22 -1.01
N PHE A 871 5.21 12.88 -0.64
CA PHE A 871 6.21 12.39 -1.58
C PHE A 871 5.80 11.07 -2.23
N GLU A 872 5.31 10.13 -1.46
CA GLU A 872 4.88 8.81 -1.90
C GLU A 872 3.64 8.91 -2.78
N LEU A 873 2.69 9.77 -2.40
CA LEU A 873 1.52 10.09 -3.22
C LEU A 873 1.94 10.67 -4.59
N MET A 874 2.90 11.61 -4.61
CA MET A 874 3.42 12.20 -5.85
C MET A 874 4.03 11.13 -6.76
N ASN A 875 4.80 10.20 -6.20
CA ASN A 875 5.38 9.10 -6.95
C ASN A 875 4.29 8.18 -7.51
N GLU A 876 3.28 7.84 -6.72
CA GLU A 876 2.18 6.97 -7.18
C GLU A 876 1.35 7.66 -8.28
N MET A 877 1.03 8.94 -8.13
CA MET A 877 0.35 9.71 -9.18
C MET A 877 1.19 9.82 -10.46
N MET A 878 2.51 9.93 -10.34
CA MET A 878 3.42 9.92 -11.49
C MET A 878 3.44 8.55 -12.19
N LEU A 879 3.27 7.45 -11.44
CA LEU A 879 3.14 6.10 -11.99
C LEU A 879 1.77 5.84 -12.63
N SER A 880 0.76 6.68 -12.35
CA SER A 880 -0.56 6.58 -12.98
C SER A 880 -0.52 7.25 -14.34
N PRO A 881 -0.64 6.51 -15.46
CA PRO A 881 -0.63 7.10 -16.80
C PRO A 881 -1.65 8.22 -16.95
N ASP A 882 -2.83 8.02 -16.40
CA ASP A 882 -3.98 8.91 -16.50
C ASP A 882 -3.72 10.29 -15.89
N ILE A 883 -3.09 10.33 -14.72
CA ILE A 883 -2.77 11.58 -14.01
C ILE A 883 -1.52 12.23 -14.59
N HIS A 884 -0.50 11.42 -14.91
CA HIS A 884 0.75 11.90 -15.47
C HIS A 884 0.52 12.55 -16.85
N GLU A 885 -0.23 11.90 -17.73
CA GLU A 885 -0.54 12.42 -19.08
C GLU A 885 -1.43 13.67 -19.04
N ALA A 886 -2.33 13.77 -18.03
CA ALA A 886 -3.19 14.94 -17.87
C ALA A 886 -2.46 16.18 -17.32
N SER A 887 -1.33 16.01 -16.62
CA SER A 887 -0.62 17.12 -15.95
C SER A 887 0.91 17.03 -16.07
N PRO A 888 1.49 16.88 -17.25
CA PRO A 888 2.94 16.65 -17.42
C PRO A 888 3.77 17.83 -16.89
N ARG A 889 3.29 19.08 -17.05
CA ARG A 889 3.97 20.29 -16.56
C ARG A 889 4.09 20.28 -15.02
N PHE A 890 3.08 19.82 -14.30
CA PHE A 890 3.11 19.73 -12.86
C PHE A 890 4.22 18.80 -12.37
N PHE A 891 4.40 17.64 -13.02
CA PHE A 891 5.45 16.69 -12.64
C PHE A 891 6.86 17.18 -13.03
N LEU A 892 7.01 17.94 -14.10
CA LEU A 892 8.28 18.61 -14.42
C LEU A 892 8.65 19.63 -13.35
N LEU A 893 7.68 20.40 -12.86
CA LEU A 893 7.89 21.37 -11.77
C LEU A 893 8.18 20.68 -10.43
N TRP A 894 7.58 19.50 -10.20
CA TRP A 894 7.91 18.67 -9.05
C TRP A 894 9.35 18.15 -9.10
N GLN A 895 9.83 17.68 -10.26
CA GLN A 895 11.22 17.29 -10.45
C GLN A 895 12.17 18.46 -10.18
N ASP A 896 11.82 19.64 -10.65
CA ASP A 896 12.62 20.85 -10.43
C ASP A 896 12.63 21.27 -8.96
N TYR A 897 11.49 21.17 -8.27
CA TYR A 897 11.39 21.35 -6.82
C TYR A 897 12.30 20.38 -6.06
N CYS A 898 12.25 19.10 -6.38
CA CYS A 898 13.09 18.07 -5.75
C CYS A 898 14.59 18.36 -5.92
N ARG A 899 15.00 18.82 -7.10
CA ARG A 899 16.38 19.17 -7.41
C ARG A 899 16.86 20.40 -6.64
N GLN A 900 16.01 21.43 -6.54
CA GLN A 900 16.40 22.75 -6.00
C GLN A 900 16.08 22.92 -4.49
N TYR A 901 15.34 22.01 -3.88
CA TYR A 901 14.78 22.21 -2.53
C TYR A 901 15.81 22.65 -1.51
N GLN A 902 16.93 21.94 -1.38
CA GLN A 902 17.93 22.23 -0.35
C GLN A 902 18.58 23.61 -0.53
N ASP A 903 18.97 23.92 -1.76
CA ASP A 903 19.61 25.21 -2.07
C ASP A 903 18.63 26.37 -1.88
N LYS A 904 17.37 26.17 -2.26
CA LYS A 904 16.33 27.18 -2.12
C LYS A 904 15.95 27.40 -0.66
N ALA A 905 15.84 26.34 0.13
CA ALA A 905 15.59 26.42 1.57
C ALA A 905 16.65 27.23 2.31
N LEU A 906 17.93 27.07 1.93
CA LEU A 906 19.04 27.88 2.46
C LEU A 906 18.93 29.34 2.05
N GLN A 907 18.57 29.63 0.80
CA GLN A 907 18.45 31.01 0.28
C GLN A 907 17.35 31.80 0.97
N ILE A 908 16.16 31.20 1.12
CA ILE A 908 15.00 31.86 1.73
C ILE A 908 15.01 31.81 3.27
N ARG A 909 16.03 31.20 3.86
CA ARG A 909 16.21 31.01 5.32
C ARG A 909 15.00 30.36 6.01
N HIS A 910 14.23 29.61 5.26
CA HIS A 910 13.07 28.88 5.76
C HIS A 910 13.36 27.38 5.72
N ASN A 911 13.09 26.71 6.78
CA ASN A 911 13.27 25.31 7.09
C ASN A 911 14.42 24.59 6.36
N LYS A 912 15.48 24.29 7.08
CA LYS A 912 16.73 23.71 6.56
C LYS A 912 16.77 22.18 6.63
N PHE A 913 15.63 21.54 6.85
CA PHE A 913 15.58 20.09 7.04
C PHE A 913 16.11 19.38 5.79
N PRO A 914 17.16 18.57 5.88
CA PRO A 914 17.57 17.73 4.76
C PRO A 914 16.49 16.65 4.53
N ILE A 915 16.08 16.50 3.28
CA ILE A 915 15.13 15.47 2.89
C ILE A 915 15.78 14.61 1.81
N PRO A 916 16.46 13.51 2.20
CA PRO A 916 17.23 12.66 1.29
C PRO A 916 16.44 12.14 0.10
N ARG A 917 15.16 11.77 0.29
CA ARG A 917 14.31 11.26 -0.81
C ARG A 917 14.06 12.28 -1.92
N LEU A 918 14.10 13.59 -1.66
CA LEU A 918 14.02 14.59 -2.73
C LEU A 918 15.25 14.54 -3.64
N HIS A 919 16.45 14.47 -3.04
CA HIS A 919 17.66 14.23 -3.81
C HIS A 919 17.63 12.88 -4.52
N GLY A 920 17.10 11.83 -3.86
CA GLY A 920 16.90 10.52 -4.46
C GLY A 920 16.01 10.59 -5.71
N PHE A 921 14.90 11.34 -5.64
CA PHE A 921 14.00 11.55 -6.78
C PHE A 921 14.71 12.26 -7.94
N ALA A 922 15.44 13.34 -7.66
CA ALA A 922 16.22 14.04 -8.68
C ALA A 922 17.33 13.14 -9.28
N GLY A 923 17.97 12.29 -8.45
CA GLY A 923 18.91 11.28 -8.90
C GLY A 923 18.27 10.24 -9.83
N TRP A 924 17.09 9.75 -9.46
CA TRP A 924 16.32 8.84 -10.31
C TRP A 924 16.00 9.46 -11.67
N MET A 925 15.63 10.74 -11.68
CA MET A 925 15.35 11.50 -12.91
C MET A 925 16.60 11.92 -13.70
N GLY A 926 17.80 11.44 -13.35
CA GLY A 926 19.03 11.63 -14.11
C GLY A 926 20.08 12.58 -13.51
N HIS A 927 19.83 13.18 -12.33
CA HIS A 927 20.76 14.11 -11.71
C HIS A 927 21.77 13.38 -10.80
N LYS A 928 22.91 12.93 -11.34
CA LYS A 928 23.92 12.11 -10.63
C LYS A 928 24.38 12.66 -9.28
N GLU A 929 24.67 13.97 -9.21
CA GLU A 929 25.10 14.61 -7.98
C GLU A 929 24.04 14.49 -6.86
N SER A 930 22.77 14.56 -7.21
CA SER A 930 21.67 14.37 -6.25
C SER A 930 21.59 12.93 -5.75
N ALA A 931 21.84 11.93 -6.59
CA ALA A 931 21.87 10.53 -6.15
C ALA A 931 22.99 10.31 -5.11
N THR A 932 24.18 10.87 -5.34
CA THR A 932 25.29 10.82 -4.36
C THR A 932 24.91 11.50 -3.05
N LYS A 933 24.36 12.73 -3.11
CA LYS A 933 23.93 13.47 -1.93
C LYS A 933 22.85 12.73 -1.13
N ALA A 934 21.94 12.02 -1.81
CA ALA A 934 20.92 11.20 -1.16
C ALA A 934 21.55 10.06 -0.34
N TRP A 935 22.46 9.30 -0.94
CA TRP A 935 23.19 8.23 -0.25
C TRP A 935 24.03 8.75 0.92
N ASP A 936 24.79 9.82 0.71
CA ASP A 936 25.62 10.41 1.77
C ASP A 936 24.76 10.83 2.97
N ALA A 937 23.60 11.42 2.72
CA ALA A 937 22.70 11.87 3.78
C ALA A 937 22.17 10.72 4.64
N ILE A 938 21.70 9.62 4.04
CA ILE A 938 21.20 8.46 4.82
C ILE A 938 22.33 7.69 5.51
N MET A 939 23.54 7.66 4.93
CA MET A 939 24.71 7.02 5.58
C MET A 939 25.24 7.83 6.77
N LEU A 940 25.13 9.15 6.72
CA LEU A 940 25.66 10.04 7.76
C LEU A 940 24.73 10.12 9.00
N HIS A 941 23.43 10.01 8.82
CA HIS A 941 22.43 10.27 9.86
C HIS A 941 21.50 9.07 10.09
N ARG A 942 21.94 8.09 10.89
CA ARG A 942 21.09 6.97 11.30
C ARG A 942 20.33 7.32 12.59
N PRO A 943 19.01 6.99 12.69
CA PRO A 943 18.17 7.48 13.79
C PRO A 943 18.56 7.02 15.17
N LEU A 944 19.07 5.79 15.31
CA LEU A 944 19.40 5.18 16.61
C LEU A 944 20.83 5.43 17.06
N ASP A 945 21.69 5.97 16.20
CA ASP A 945 23.12 6.12 16.49
C ASP A 945 23.43 7.29 17.42
N GLY A 946 23.78 7.01 18.68
CA GLY A 946 24.40 7.96 19.61
C GLY A 946 23.58 9.21 19.97
N LYS A 947 22.27 9.19 19.70
CA LYS A 947 21.38 10.33 19.99
C LYS A 947 20.90 10.28 21.45
N SER A 948 20.86 11.45 22.10
CA SER A 948 20.25 11.59 23.42
C SER A 948 18.73 11.49 23.39
N THR A 949 18.12 11.90 22.28
CA THR A 949 16.68 11.76 22.04
C THR A 949 16.46 11.04 20.71
N ILE A 950 15.64 9.99 20.73
CA ILE A 950 15.19 9.24 19.54
C ILE A 950 13.76 9.65 19.25
N TRP A 951 13.54 10.12 18.02
CA TRP A 951 12.22 10.50 17.53
C TRP A 951 11.69 9.41 16.59
N THR A 952 10.48 8.93 16.81
CA THR A 952 9.85 7.92 15.93
C THR A 952 9.64 8.46 14.52
N ASN A 953 9.34 9.73 14.38
CA ASN A 953 9.22 10.39 13.09
C ASN A 953 10.56 10.45 12.32
N ASP A 954 11.72 10.63 13.00
CA ASP A 954 13.03 10.51 12.36
C ASP A 954 13.28 9.09 11.86
N CYS A 955 12.89 8.09 12.66
CA CYS A 955 12.96 6.69 12.26
C CYS A 955 12.11 6.41 11.02
N ALA A 956 10.84 6.83 11.02
CA ALA A 956 9.93 6.64 9.90
C ALA A 956 10.45 7.33 8.63
N THR A 957 10.87 8.59 8.74
CA THR A 957 11.41 9.36 7.61
C THR A 957 12.65 8.70 7.04
N TRP A 958 13.61 8.30 7.90
CA TRP A 958 14.84 7.66 7.46
C TRP A 958 14.59 6.33 6.75
N VAL A 959 13.70 5.48 7.27
CA VAL A 959 13.35 4.19 6.65
C VAL A 959 12.74 4.41 5.27
N MET A 960 11.79 5.34 5.13
CA MET A 960 11.15 5.64 3.87
C MET A 960 12.14 6.23 2.85
N ASP A 961 13.04 7.11 3.27
CA ASP A 961 14.14 7.63 2.44
C ASP A 961 15.04 6.49 1.95
N ALA A 962 15.50 5.63 2.85
CA ALA A 962 16.43 4.55 2.56
C ALA A 962 15.82 3.52 1.57
N ILE A 963 14.56 3.13 1.79
CA ILE A 963 13.82 2.20 0.91
C ILE A 963 13.70 2.76 -0.51
N PHE A 964 13.37 4.05 -0.64
CA PHE A 964 13.24 4.72 -1.94
C PHE A 964 14.60 4.87 -2.64
N ILE A 965 15.61 5.39 -1.94
CA ILE A 965 16.94 5.64 -2.50
C ILE A 965 17.62 4.34 -2.92
N LYS A 966 17.51 3.29 -2.10
CA LYS A 966 18.01 1.95 -2.42
C LYS A 966 17.42 1.40 -3.74
N GLU A 967 16.17 1.69 -4.04
CA GLU A 967 15.53 1.25 -5.28
C GLU A 967 15.97 2.09 -6.48
N THR A 968 16.08 3.41 -6.34
CA THR A 968 16.16 4.35 -7.45
C THR A 968 17.56 4.92 -7.76
N CYS A 969 18.48 4.88 -6.80
CA CYS A 969 19.80 5.55 -6.89
C CYS A 969 20.97 4.55 -6.87
N ARG A 970 20.87 3.47 -7.58
CA ARG A 970 21.97 2.47 -7.76
C ARG A 970 22.99 2.92 -8.77
#